data_b7b5836126e3a1597ed154761d94e2e5
#
_entry.id   b7b5836126e3a1597ed154761d94e2e5
#
_cell.length_a   1.000
_cell.length_b   1.000
_cell.length_c   1.000
_cell.angle_alpha   90.00
_cell.angle_beta   90.00
_cell.angle_gamma   90.00
#
_symmetry.space_group_name_H-M   'P 1'
#
loop_
_entity.id
_entity.type
_entity.pdbx_description
1 polymer ?
#
loop_
_entity_poly.entity_id
_entity_poly.type
_entity_poly.pdbx_seq_one_letter_code
_entity_poly.pdbx_strand_id
1 'polypeptide(L)'
;MRSVGGEWHHGMVTTSAPAMIGRDADLARLDERLEEVRAGAPFTVIIGGEAGIGKTRLIREFEAGLPADVRLLAGQCVDLGDVAAPYAPVKAALRALAAEEGAERVLDAVGPGRAALIALLPELAPSDAESAPAIAKADAGAATGQLHEAIAVLLETFSRERPIVFVIEDLHWIDAASLALLRFLMRALGSSRVLTVLTYRTEDVTRGHPVRAFLSEAERDRWVERRDLARLSRAQVRKLAKSLLVDTTPSESVLDTVFRRSDGVPFFVEELVGIDGCRDEGFVPDTLRELLLARYERLSEPAQGLLRLISIGGVCVSHSMLAAVYSGTADELDAAARECVLFGVLVIDGDDYTFRHALVREAILDDLLPGERARFHARYAEAYEAAAAAGTRRLAAEISYHWLGAHDAAQAFPATIQAMREARSAAAYATAAQLGERALGLWDVVPDPVAASGMSKLELMGRTASHLRNAGEGERSLALVKAALAECPRDDPNYPRLLRDKALYLANVGRPGSIELLEEALEALDALGRIGPSELRANTLTALSGRLMIDGRIDASVEVAERALEVATAIGSARYMSIAQNIAAVSRATRGELDRGLELLERARQLADGDGTALLRYWVNASDLHHLIGNHHEAVRLAEEGLAQARLLGVDRTSGVILASNAVEPLLALGEWERADELIDRAVLLDPPTPFAVYLHRARVWSLLWRGETEAATELHRSLRASFAGVLEVEMQARLGMGRLAAELALANDDLPGAWREARAILAEKLLPLPGYAEPYLWVAARVVAAVRARPGAVPDGVHAEVDAAVTEFRALLERLAFWPTGWIWSAMFEAELAEASEGAGAGVAGTDAAAWRSAVEAAAAPRAPGFLAPYALLRQGEAELAVADRTAARASLQAAFDVAESGGVKAVRDRIMRVASAAGIALEGIGGGAALVVPAGGIADSLAADDAAATAELTARERQVLELIAEGLSNRQIGERLFISGKTASVHVSAILRKLGAATRTEAAYRAGALR
;
A
#
# COMPACT_ATOMS: atom_id res chain seq x y z
N MET A 1 -31.34 65.26 -14.04
CA MET A 1 -30.83 66.40 -14.89
C MET A 1 -29.34 66.57 -14.61
N ARG A 2 -28.54 66.30 -15.65
CA ARG A 2 -27.16 66.78 -15.96
C ARG A 2 -26.17 66.87 -14.79
N SER A 3 -25.21 65.85 -14.65
CA SER A 3 -23.92 65.83 -15.41
C SER A 3 -22.93 66.95 -15.02
N VAL A 4 -21.95 66.68 -14.24
CA VAL A 4 -20.60 67.22 -14.40
C VAL A 4 -19.65 66.05 -14.32
N GLY A 5 -19.07 65.75 -15.48
CA GLY A 5 -18.01 64.74 -15.63
C GLY A 5 -16.69 65.30 -15.14
N GLY A 6 -15.98 64.46 -14.43
CA GLY A 6 -14.56 64.55 -14.20
C GLY A 6 -14.00 63.27 -14.66
N GLU A 7 -13.41 63.24 -15.87
CA GLU A 7 -12.63 62.11 -16.42
C GLU A 7 -11.41 61.86 -15.57
N TRP A 8 -11.49 60.80 -14.73
CA TRP A 8 -10.29 60.20 -14.18
C TRP A 8 -9.90 59.05 -15.07
N HIS A 9 -9.14 59.27 -16.14
CA HIS A 9 -8.38 58.29 -16.86
C HIS A 9 -7.20 57.83 -15.96
N HIS A 10 -7.52 56.94 -15.04
CA HIS A 10 -6.48 56.05 -14.51
C HIS A 10 -6.44 54.85 -15.49
N GLY A 11 -5.39 54.75 -16.28
CA GLY A 11 -5.05 53.60 -17.07
C GLY A 11 -5.03 52.39 -16.13
N MET A 12 -6.05 51.50 -16.22
CA MET A 12 -6.08 50.24 -15.54
C MET A 12 -4.91 49.39 -16.07
N VAL A 13 -3.83 49.35 -15.30
CA VAL A 13 -2.82 48.28 -15.48
C VAL A 13 -3.58 46.99 -15.12
N THR A 14 -3.85 46.15 -16.12
CA THR A 14 -4.37 44.80 -15.88
C THR A 14 -3.30 44.04 -15.10
N THR A 15 -3.54 43.85 -13.82
CA THR A 15 -2.60 43.25 -12.87
C THR A 15 -2.44 41.72 -13.00
N SER A 16 -2.92 41.15 -14.10
CA SER A 16 -2.71 39.74 -14.49
C SER A 16 -2.55 39.67 -16.00
N ALA A 17 -1.55 38.95 -16.47
CA ALA A 17 -1.34 38.73 -17.88
C ALA A 17 -2.54 38.03 -18.54
N PRO A 18 -3.07 38.55 -19.67
CA PRO A 18 -4.23 37.99 -20.37
C PRO A 18 -3.97 36.58 -20.93
N ALA A 19 -2.73 36.19 -21.17
CA ALA A 19 -2.34 34.89 -21.68
C ALA A 19 -1.19 34.31 -20.87
N MET A 20 -1.24 32.97 -20.62
CA MET A 20 -0.14 32.26 -20.00
C MET A 20 1.06 32.20 -20.95
N ILE A 21 2.26 32.47 -20.46
CA ILE A 21 3.48 32.54 -21.27
C ILE A 21 4.48 31.49 -20.82
N GLY A 22 4.98 30.69 -21.79
CA GLY A 22 6.10 29.79 -21.60
C GLY A 22 5.73 28.48 -20.90
N ARG A 23 4.46 28.10 -20.90
CA ARG A 23 3.92 26.85 -20.32
C ARG A 23 3.18 25.98 -21.34
N ASP A 24 3.29 26.29 -22.62
CA ASP A 24 2.59 25.56 -23.69
C ASP A 24 2.92 24.06 -23.68
N ALA A 25 4.20 23.70 -23.40
CA ALA A 25 4.64 22.31 -23.30
C ALA A 25 4.10 21.59 -22.04
N ASP A 26 3.90 22.32 -20.92
CA ASP A 26 3.37 21.76 -19.69
C ASP A 26 1.86 21.53 -19.84
N LEU A 27 1.12 22.45 -20.48
CA LEU A 27 -0.29 22.27 -20.82
C LEU A 27 -0.49 21.10 -21.80
N ALA A 28 0.25 21.08 -22.91
CA ALA A 28 0.15 20.01 -23.90
C ALA A 28 0.39 18.62 -23.27
N ARG A 29 1.26 18.56 -22.24
CA ARG A 29 1.51 17.31 -21.53
C ARG A 29 0.35 16.90 -20.64
N LEU A 30 -0.31 17.84 -19.97
CA LEU A 30 -1.53 17.55 -19.22
C LEU A 30 -2.66 17.07 -20.13
N ASP A 31 -2.80 17.70 -21.31
CA ASP A 31 -3.78 17.29 -22.32
C ASP A 31 -3.50 15.88 -22.85
N GLU A 32 -2.22 15.54 -23.13
CA GLU A 32 -1.80 14.20 -23.54
C GLU A 32 -2.18 13.14 -22.48
N ARG A 33 -1.92 13.44 -21.20
CA ARG A 33 -2.30 12.53 -20.10
C ARG A 33 -3.80 12.41 -19.94
N LEU A 34 -4.55 13.47 -20.16
CA LEU A 34 -6.00 13.41 -20.15
C LEU A 34 -6.54 12.50 -21.27
N GLU A 35 -5.96 12.54 -22.47
CA GLU A 35 -6.37 11.65 -23.55
C GLU A 35 -6.05 10.18 -23.25
N GLU A 36 -4.90 9.87 -22.62
CA GLU A 36 -4.59 8.52 -22.14
C GLU A 36 -5.63 8.03 -21.11
N VAL A 37 -6.03 8.90 -20.18
CA VAL A 37 -7.05 8.61 -19.18
C VAL A 37 -8.42 8.40 -19.82
N ARG A 38 -8.78 9.17 -20.83
CA ARG A 38 -10.00 8.97 -21.62
C ARG A 38 -10.02 7.61 -22.33
N ALA A 39 -8.85 7.12 -22.72
CA ALA A 39 -8.68 5.77 -23.30
C ALA A 39 -8.78 4.62 -22.28
N GLY A 40 -8.83 4.91 -20.97
CA GLY A 40 -9.09 3.94 -19.91
C GLY A 40 -7.91 3.60 -18.99
N ALA A 41 -6.81 4.38 -19.05
CA ALA A 41 -5.66 4.22 -18.15
C ALA A 41 -5.60 5.37 -17.13
N PRO A 42 -5.68 5.11 -15.81
CA PRO A 42 -5.52 6.18 -14.82
C PRO A 42 -4.10 6.75 -14.87
N PHE A 43 -3.96 8.04 -14.57
CA PHE A 43 -2.65 8.66 -14.53
C PHE A 43 -2.55 9.71 -13.41
N THR A 44 -1.35 9.86 -12.82
CA THR A 44 -1.09 10.90 -11.83
C THR A 44 0.03 11.81 -12.32
N VAL A 45 -0.22 13.13 -12.37
CA VAL A 45 0.79 14.15 -12.66
C VAL A 45 1.07 14.94 -11.39
N ILE A 46 2.34 14.98 -10.97
CA ILE A 46 2.79 15.72 -9.80
C ILE A 46 3.62 16.92 -10.27
N ILE A 47 3.14 18.13 -9.99
CA ILE A 47 3.74 19.38 -10.45
C ILE A 47 4.47 20.06 -9.29
N GLY A 48 5.80 20.00 -9.32
CA GLY A 48 6.69 20.72 -8.39
C GLY A 48 7.07 22.10 -8.91
N GLY A 49 7.49 22.97 -8.00
CA GLY A 49 8.09 24.24 -8.37
C GLY A 49 8.06 25.26 -7.24
N GLU A 50 8.91 26.29 -7.39
CA GLU A 50 9.04 27.37 -6.42
C GLU A 50 7.74 28.17 -6.21
N ALA A 51 7.63 28.87 -5.08
CA ALA A 51 6.53 29.79 -4.85
C ALA A 51 6.49 30.88 -5.92
N GLY A 52 5.30 31.19 -6.46
CA GLY A 52 5.15 32.20 -7.53
C GLY A 52 5.57 31.75 -8.93
N ILE A 53 5.98 30.48 -9.15
CA ILE A 53 6.40 29.96 -10.46
C ILE A 53 5.23 29.76 -11.44
N GLY A 54 3.99 29.81 -10.94
CA GLY A 54 2.77 29.75 -11.76
C GLY A 54 2.07 28.38 -11.75
N LYS A 55 2.21 27.54 -10.72
CA LYS A 55 1.53 26.23 -10.58
C LYS A 55 0.01 26.37 -10.67
N THR A 56 -0.59 27.16 -9.78
CA THR A 56 -2.05 27.40 -9.76
C THR A 56 -2.55 28.06 -11.05
N ARG A 57 -1.74 28.90 -11.70
CA ARG A 57 -2.11 29.47 -13.01
C ARG A 57 -2.15 28.40 -14.08
N LEU A 58 -1.18 27.50 -14.11
CA LEU A 58 -1.14 26.35 -15.03
C LEU A 58 -2.38 25.47 -14.85
N ILE A 59 -2.74 25.15 -13.61
CA ILE A 59 -3.94 24.36 -13.30
C ILE A 59 -5.22 25.08 -13.79
N ARG A 60 -5.40 26.35 -13.48
CA ARG A 60 -6.59 27.13 -13.92
C ARG A 60 -6.70 27.21 -15.44
N GLU A 61 -5.58 27.35 -16.15
CA GLU A 61 -5.57 27.36 -17.61
C GLU A 61 -5.94 26.00 -18.20
N PHE A 62 -5.43 24.91 -17.59
CA PHE A 62 -5.82 23.54 -17.92
C PHE A 62 -7.30 23.28 -17.63
N GLU A 63 -7.80 23.69 -16.47
CA GLU A 63 -9.22 23.60 -16.09
C GLU A 63 -10.14 24.33 -17.07
N ALA A 64 -9.75 25.54 -17.47
CA ALA A 64 -10.51 26.35 -18.43
C ALA A 64 -10.54 25.71 -19.85
N GLY A 65 -9.55 24.87 -20.18
CA GLY A 65 -9.47 24.14 -21.45
C GLY A 65 -10.16 22.77 -21.43
N LEU A 66 -10.68 22.31 -20.27
CA LEU A 66 -11.26 20.98 -20.18
C LEU A 66 -12.49 20.81 -21.09
N PRO A 67 -12.60 19.69 -21.81
CA PRO A 67 -13.80 19.34 -22.57
C PRO A 67 -15.04 19.22 -21.68
N ALA A 68 -16.21 19.57 -22.20
CA ALA A 68 -17.48 19.52 -21.45
C ALA A 68 -17.87 18.11 -20.97
N ASP A 69 -17.31 17.06 -21.56
CA ASP A 69 -17.50 15.66 -21.17
C ASP A 69 -16.53 15.20 -20.09
N VAL A 70 -15.65 16.06 -19.58
CA VAL A 70 -14.72 15.78 -18.47
C VAL A 70 -15.26 16.46 -17.20
N ARG A 71 -15.16 15.75 -16.07
CA ARG A 71 -15.54 16.27 -14.75
C ARG A 71 -14.33 16.76 -14.00
N LEU A 72 -14.41 17.96 -13.43
CA LEU A 72 -13.39 18.51 -12.57
C LEU A 72 -13.81 18.35 -11.09
N LEU A 73 -12.92 17.77 -10.29
CA LEU A 73 -13.02 17.70 -8.83
C LEU A 73 -11.76 18.31 -8.24
N ALA A 74 -11.86 19.50 -7.67
CA ALA A 74 -10.70 20.22 -7.16
C ALA A 74 -10.77 20.42 -5.64
N GLY A 75 -9.63 20.33 -4.98
CA GLY A 75 -9.46 20.65 -3.58
C GLY A 75 -8.11 21.28 -3.32
N GLN A 76 -8.04 22.18 -2.36
CA GLN A 76 -6.81 22.86 -1.97
C GLN A 76 -6.47 22.54 -0.52
N CYS A 77 -5.19 22.23 -0.27
CA CYS A 77 -4.67 22.11 1.08
C CYS A 77 -4.55 23.50 1.71
N VAL A 78 -4.89 23.60 2.99
CA VAL A 78 -4.88 24.87 3.74
C VAL A 78 -3.77 24.83 4.76
N ASP A 79 -3.01 25.92 4.85
CA ASP A 79 -1.99 26.13 5.87
C ASP A 79 -2.64 26.37 7.26
N LEU A 80 -2.88 25.29 7.98
CA LEU A 80 -3.27 25.27 9.39
C LEU A 80 -2.16 24.65 10.26
N GLY A 81 -0.90 24.75 9.80
CA GLY A 81 0.25 24.06 10.42
C GLY A 81 0.07 22.54 10.44
N ASP A 82 0.70 21.87 11.40
CA ASP A 82 0.63 20.39 11.52
C ASP A 82 -0.78 19.83 11.91
N VAL A 83 -1.82 20.67 12.00
CA VAL A 83 -3.19 20.30 12.45
C VAL A 83 -4.24 20.74 11.45
N ALA A 84 -4.06 20.36 10.19
CA ALA A 84 -5.12 20.56 9.20
C ALA A 84 -6.33 19.68 9.52
N ALA A 85 -7.53 20.20 9.26
CA ALA A 85 -8.77 19.43 9.39
C ALA A 85 -8.68 18.18 8.48
N PRO A 86 -8.96 16.97 9.01
CA PRO A 86 -8.74 15.74 8.25
C PRO A 86 -9.58 15.71 6.98
N TYR A 87 -8.93 15.30 5.88
CA TYR A 87 -9.54 15.21 4.54
C TYR A 87 -10.05 16.55 3.97
N ALA A 88 -9.54 17.70 4.41
CA ALA A 88 -10.06 19.00 3.98
C ALA A 88 -10.12 19.17 2.44
N PRO A 89 -9.06 18.94 1.66
CA PRO A 89 -9.10 19.08 0.20
C PRO A 89 -10.03 18.04 -0.45
N VAL A 90 -10.08 16.83 0.09
CA VAL A 90 -10.95 15.77 -0.42
C VAL A 90 -12.43 16.08 -0.17
N LYS A 91 -12.75 16.60 1.01
CA LYS A 91 -14.12 17.06 1.33
C LYS A 91 -14.61 18.13 0.36
N ALA A 92 -13.74 19.08 -0.01
CA ALA A 92 -14.07 20.12 -0.98
C ALA A 92 -14.44 19.51 -2.34
N ALA A 93 -13.61 18.60 -2.85
CA ALA A 93 -13.85 17.89 -4.11
C ALA A 93 -15.13 17.03 -4.08
N LEU A 94 -15.39 16.31 -2.98
CA LEU A 94 -16.59 15.49 -2.83
C LEU A 94 -17.88 16.31 -2.67
N ARG A 95 -17.80 17.49 -2.03
CA ARG A 95 -18.92 18.45 -1.98
C ARG A 95 -19.29 18.96 -3.37
N ALA A 96 -18.29 19.28 -4.19
CA ALA A 96 -18.52 19.68 -5.57
C ALA A 96 -19.24 18.56 -6.36
N LEU A 97 -18.78 17.30 -6.20
CA LEU A 97 -19.45 16.15 -6.81
C LEU A 97 -20.90 15.98 -6.31
N ALA A 98 -21.14 16.12 -5.00
CA ALA A 98 -22.46 16.00 -4.42
C ALA A 98 -23.39 17.15 -4.83
N ALA A 99 -22.86 18.34 -5.03
CA ALA A 99 -23.62 19.49 -5.56
C ALA A 99 -24.02 19.29 -7.03
N GLU A 100 -23.15 18.65 -7.84
CA GLU A 100 -23.44 18.34 -9.26
C GLU A 100 -24.44 17.18 -9.41
N GLU A 101 -24.23 16.06 -8.69
CA GLU A 101 -24.94 14.80 -8.90
C GLU A 101 -26.11 14.58 -7.94
N GLY A 102 -26.17 15.30 -6.84
CA GLY A 102 -27.10 15.13 -5.75
C GLY A 102 -26.64 14.14 -4.69
N ALA A 103 -26.97 14.44 -3.43
CA ALA A 103 -26.51 13.67 -2.27
C ALA A 103 -26.95 12.19 -2.31
N GLU A 104 -28.21 11.92 -2.72
CA GLU A 104 -28.75 10.57 -2.75
C GLU A 104 -28.01 9.68 -3.76
N ARG A 105 -27.78 10.19 -4.98
CA ARG A 105 -27.02 9.46 -6.02
C ARG A 105 -25.59 9.16 -5.62
N VAL A 106 -24.92 10.11 -4.96
CA VAL A 106 -23.56 9.92 -4.42
C VAL A 106 -23.55 8.84 -3.34
N LEU A 107 -24.54 8.84 -2.45
CA LEU A 107 -24.67 7.81 -1.40
C LEU A 107 -25.03 6.43 -1.95
N ASP A 108 -25.82 6.35 -3.01
CA ASP A 108 -26.17 5.07 -3.65
C ASP A 108 -24.97 4.48 -4.41
N ALA A 109 -24.15 5.33 -5.03
CA ALA A 109 -22.94 4.88 -5.75
C ALA A 109 -21.92 4.19 -4.84
N VAL A 110 -21.82 4.58 -3.57
CA VAL A 110 -20.90 3.94 -2.60
C VAL A 110 -21.51 2.74 -1.88
N GLY A 111 -22.81 2.50 -2.04
CA GLY A 111 -23.50 1.35 -1.45
C GLY A 111 -23.20 1.18 0.06
N PRO A 112 -22.57 0.08 0.48
CA PRO A 112 -22.24 -0.15 1.90
C PRO A 112 -21.28 0.87 2.53
N GLY A 113 -20.50 1.61 1.73
CA GLY A 113 -19.64 2.72 2.18
C GLY A 113 -20.41 3.96 2.61
N ARG A 114 -21.76 3.98 2.46
CA ARG A 114 -22.64 5.12 2.77
C ARG A 114 -22.40 5.68 4.18
N ALA A 115 -22.29 4.81 5.19
CA ALA A 115 -22.05 5.24 6.57
C ALA A 115 -20.70 5.95 6.76
N ALA A 116 -19.64 5.47 6.10
CA ALA A 116 -18.32 6.07 6.15
C ALA A 116 -18.31 7.43 5.44
N LEU A 117 -19.00 7.56 4.30
CA LEU A 117 -19.10 8.80 3.57
C LEU A 117 -19.94 9.85 4.34
N ILE A 118 -21.06 9.47 4.96
CA ILE A 118 -21.86 10.35 5.84
C ILE A 118 -21.04 10.80 7.06
N ALA A 119 -20.21 9.92 7.64
CA ALA A 119 -19.33 10.32 8.74
C ALA A 119 -18.28 11.37 8.32
N LEU A 120 -17.83 11.31 7.07
CA LEU A 120 -16.93 12.31 6.48
C LEU A 120 -17.66 13.61 6.12
N LEU A 121 -18.86 13.50 5.53
CA LEU A 121 -19.72 14.60 5.04
C LEU A 121 -21.13 14.46 5.65
N PRO A 122 -21.33 14.91 6.90
CA PRO A 122 -22.62 14.77 7.59
C PRO A 122 -23.80 15.46 6.86
N GLU A 123 -23.50 16.46 6.06
CA GLU A 123 -24.47 17.18 5.25
C GLU A 123 -25.15 16.35 4.15
N LEU A 124 -24.57 15.18 3.84
CA LEU A 124 -25.19 14.22 2.88
C LEU A 124 -26.24 13.32 3.55
N ALA A 125 -26.39 13.36 4.88
CA ALA A 125 -27.38 12.55 5.56
C ALA A 125 -28.80 12.98 5.16
N PRO A 126 -29.74 12.02 4.90
CA PRO A 126 -31.14 12.34 4.67
C PRO A 126 -31.73 13.07 5.88
N SER A 127 -32.63 14.03 5.64
CA SER A 127 -33.27 14.86 6.69
C SER A 127 -34.05 14.06 7.75
N ASP A 128 -34.46 12.83 7.42
CA ASP A 128 -35.29 11.96 8.23
C ASP A 128 -34.51 10.90 9.02
N ALA A 129 -33.16 10.89 8.94
CA ALA A 129 -32.34 9.94 9.62
C ALA A 129 -32.17 10.34 11.10
N GLU A 130 -32.99 9.76 11.99
CA GLU A 130 -32.66 9.69 13.43
C GLU A 130 -31.25 9.08 13.58
N SER A 131 -30.30 9.88 14.03
CA SER A 131 -28.93 9.52 14.46
C SER A 131 -28.20 8.54 13.54
N ALA A 132 -27.29 9.03 12.72
CA ALA A 132 -26.38 8.17 11.94
C ALA A 132 -25.87 7.01 12.82
N PRO A 133 -25.95 5.75 12.34
CA PRO A 133 -25.44 4.62 13.10
C PRO A 133 -23.95 4.84 13.41
N ALA A 134 -23.64 4.87 14.67
CA ALA A 134 -22.29 5.09 15.13
C ALA A 134 -21.36 4.05 14.47
N ILE A 135 -20.36 4.51 13.71
CA ILE A 135 -19.21 3.71 13.25
C ILE A 135 -18.48 3.07 14.46
N ALA A 136 -18.94 3.35 15.67
CA ALA A 136 -18.36 3.00 16.96
C ALA A 136 -18.21 1.50 17.26
N LYS A 137 -18.64 0.58 16.39
CA LYS A 137 -18.54 -0.88 16.61
C LYS A 137 -17.66 -1.63 15.59
N ALA A 138 -17.20 -1.01 14.51
CA ALA A 138 -16.24 -1.62 13.63
C ALA A 138 -14.83 -1.56 14.24
N ASP A 139 -14.00 -2.56 14.00
CA ASP A 139 -12.56 -2.45 14.28
C ASP A 139 -12.03 -1.16 13.63
N ALA A 140 -11.33 -0.36 14.43
CA ALA A 140 -10.94 0.98 14.02
C ALA A 140 -10.10 1.03 12.74
N GLY A 141 -9.29 0.00 12.43
CA GLY A 141 -8.58 -0.14 11.16
C GLY A 141 -9.50 -0.37 9.95
N ALA A 142 -10.65 -1.01 10.17
CA ALA A 142 -11.66 -1.21 9.14
C ALA A 142 -12.32 0.12 8.70
N ALA A 143 -12.51 1.05 9.61
CA ALA A 143 -13.21 2.31 9.32
C ALA A 143 -12.44 3.22 8.33
N THR A 144 -11.11 3.31 8.43
CA THR A 144 -10.30 4.05 7.45
C THR A 144 -10.34 3.38 6.07
N GLY A 145 -10.19 2.05 6.04
CA GLY A 145 -10.28 1.28 4.80
C GLY A 145 -11.64 1.43 4.14
N GLN A 146 -12.73 1.38 4.90
CA GLN A 146 -14.09 1.61 4.40
C GLN A 146 -14.25 2.98 3.75
N LEU A 147 -13.69 4.03 4.38
CA LEU A 147 -13.75 5.38 3.83
C LEU A 147 -12.91 5.49 2.54
N HIS A 148 -11.69 4.98 2.54
CA HIS A 148 -10.82 5.03 1.38
C HIS A 148 -11.42 4.23 0.21
N GLU A 149 -11.95 3.05 0.47
CA GLU A 149 -12.63 2.23 -0.53
C GLU A 149 -13.90 2.90 -1.04
N ALA A 150 -14.72 3.50 -0.16
CA ALA A 150 -15.91 4.24 -0.56
C ALA A 150 -15.56 5.40 -1.53
N ILE A 151 -14.47 6.12 -1.26
CA ILE A 151 -14.01 7.20 -2.15
C ILE A 151 -13.48 6.64 -3.47
N ALA A 152 -12.73 5.53 -3.46
CA ALA A 152 -12.27 4.88 -4.69
C ALA A 152 -13.44 4.40 -5.54
N VAL A 153 -14.39 3.68 -4.95
CA VAL A 153 -15.64 3.22 -5.64
C VAL A 153 -16.40 4.39 -6.23
N LEU A 154 -16.49 5.51 -5.49
CA LEU A 154 -17.13 6.72 -5.97
C LEU A 154 -16.45 7.27 -7.23
N LEU A 155 -15.13 7.45 -7.18
CA LEU A 155 -14.35 7.94 -8.32
C LEU A 155 -14.41 6.96 -9.51
N GLU A 156 -14.32 5.66 -9.28
CA GLU A 156 -14.47 4.64 -10.32
C GLU A 156 -15.85 4.69 -10.97
N THR A 157 -16.92 4.74 -10.16
CA THR A 157 -18.31 4.73 -10.65
C THR A 157 -18.56 5.94 -11.52
N PHE A 158 -18.28 7.14 -11.05
CA PHE A 158 -18.51 8.36 -11.81
C PHE A 158 -17.53 8.56 -12.97
N SER A 159 -16.31 7.99 -12.90
CA SER A 159 -15.36 8.04 -14.00
C SER A 159 -15.77 7.16 -15.20
N ARG A 160 -16.62 6.12 -14.99
CA ARG A 160 -17.19 5.32 -16.10
C ARG A 160 -18.15 6.13 -16.96
N GLU A 161 -18.85 7.08 -16.38
CA GLU A 161 -19.77 7.96 -17.07
C GLU A 161 -19.03 9.10 -17.79
N ARG A 162 -18.22 9.84 -17.03
CA ARG A 162 -17.38 10.96 -17.50
C ARG A 162 -15.99 10.87 -16.91
N PRO A 163 -14.91 10.98 -17.71
CA PRO A 163 -13.55 11.06 -17.18
C PRO A 163 -13.44 12.14 -16.09
N ILE A 164 -12.68 11.86 -15.04
CA ILE A 164 -12.50 12.77 -13.91
C ILE A 164 -11.08 13.34 -13.93
N VAL A 165 -10.96 14.65 -13.80
CA VAL A 165 -9.73 15.34 -13.41
C VAL A 165 -9.85 15.66 -11.92
N PHE A 166 -9.01 14.98 -11.10
CA PHE A 166 -8.98 15.14 -9.65
C PHE A 166 -7.77 15.95 -9.26
N VAL A 167 -7.97 17.20 -8.85
CA VAL A 167 -6.90 18.15 -8.54
C VAL A 167 -6.76 18.33 -7.03
N ILE A 168 -5.55 18.20 -6.50
CA ILE A 168 -5.21 18.58 -5.12
C ILE A 168 -4.03 19.55 -5.17
N GLU A 169 -4.27 20.80 -4.80
CA GLU A 169 -3.24 21.83 -4.77
C GLU A 169 -2.55 21.92 -3.40
N ASP A 170 -1.29 22.33 -3.44
CA ASP A 170 -0.46 22.67 -2.27
C ASP A 170 -0.22 21.52 -1.28
N LEU A 171 0.19 20.36 -1.79
CA LEU A 171 0.48 19.14 -0.98
C LEU A 171 1.44 19.39 0.20
N HIS A 172 2.26 20.42 0.18
CA HIS A 172 3.14 20.77 1.29
C HIS A 172 2.37 21.14 2.58
N TRP A 173 1.06 21.39 2.48
CA TRP A 173 0.14 21.61 3.61
C TRP A 173 -0.85 20.47 3.83
N ILE A 174 -0.64 19.32 3.17
CA ILE A 174 -1.59 18.21 3.24
C ILE A 174 -1.65 17.57 4.61
N ASP A 175 -2.85 17.28 5.09
CA ASP A 175 -3.05 16.50 6.32
C ASP A 175 -2.68 15.01 6.10
N ALA A 176 -2.30 14.34 7.19
CA ALA A 176 -1.84 12.96 7.14
C ALA A 176 -2.90 11.97 6.63
N ALA A 177 -4.19 12.23 6.88
CA ALA A 177 -5.27 11.36 6.44
C ALA A 177 -5.51 11.49 4.92
N SER A 178 -5.47 12.75 4.38
CA SER A 178 -5.52 12.99 2.94
C SER A 178 -4.33 12.38 2.21
N LEU A 179 -3.12 12.48 2.78
CA LEU A 179 -1.91 11.89 2.19
C LEU A 179 -2.01 10.35 2.15
N ALA A 180 -2.54 9.73 3.21
CA ALA A 180 -2.78 8.29 3.25
C ALA A 180 -3.82 7.85 2.21
N LEU A 181 -4.90 8.64 2.05
CA LEU A 181 -5.90 8.40 1.01
C LEU A 181 -5.32 8.52 -0.40
N LEU A 182 -4.50 9.55 -0.69
CA LEU A 182 -3.87 9.68 -2.01
C LEU A 182 -2.98 8.47 -2.34
N ARG A 183 -2.18 7.98 -1.38
CA ARG A 183 -1.42 6.74 -1.54
C ARG A 183 -2.31 5.55 -1.89
N PHE A 184 -3.45 5.44 -1.21
CA PHE A 184 -4.42 4.38 -1.49
C PHE A 184 -5.02 4.53 -2.89
N LEU A 185 -5.52 5.72 -3.26
CA LEU A 185 -6.16 5.97 -4.56
C LEU A 185 -5.22 5.70 -5.74
N MET A 186 -3.94 6.08 -5.65
CA MET A 186 -2.95 5.82 -6.71
C MET A 186 -2.82 4.33 -7.03
N ARG A 187 -3.07 3.45 -6.05
CA ARG A 187 -3.00 1.99 -6.22
C ARG A 187 -4.36 1.37 -6.55
N ALA A 188 -5.44 1.92 -5.98
CA ALA A 188 -6.78 1.36 -6.12
C ALA A 188 -7.42 1.64 -7.49
N LEU A 189 -7.13 2.80 -8.10
CA LEU A 189 -7.78 3.28 -9.32
C LEU A 189 -7.26 2.64 -10.63
N GLY A 190 -6.68 1.44 -10.58
CA GLY A 190 -5.92 0.79 -11.66
C GLY A 190 -6.60 0.64 -13.03
N SER A 191 -7.95 0.77 -13.12
CA SER A 191 -8.72 0.67 -14.37
C SER A 191 -9.75 1.80 -14.55
N SER A 192 -9.58 2.90 -13.81
CA SER A 192 -10.50 4.04 -13.84
C SER A 192 -10.07 5.10 -14.85
N ARG A 193 -11.02 5.96 -15.26
CA ARG A 193 -10.73 7.13 -16.11
C ARG A 193 -10.52 8.38 -15.23
N VAL A 194 -9.50 8.34 -14.34
CA VAL A 194 -9.19 9.42 -13.43
C VAL A 194 -7.77 9.94 -13.70
N LEU A 195 -7.66 11.22 -14.02
CA LEU A 195 -6.41 11.97 -14.03
C LEU A 195 -6.26 12.68 -12.69
N THR A 196 -5.28 12.27 -11.88
CA THR A 196 -4.96 12.96 -10.63
C THR A 196 -3.86 13.99 -10.88
N VAL A 197 -4.10 15.25 -10.51
CA VAL A 197 -3.11 16.33 -10.65
C VAL A 197 -2.81 16.90 -9.27
N LEU A 198 -1.54 16.83 -8.88
CA LEU A 198 -1.07 17.21 -7.56
C LEU A 198 -0.05 18.34 -7.69
N THR A 199 -0.13 19.38 -6.84
CA THR A 199 0.88 20.44 -6.84
C THR A 199 1.57 20.57 -5.49
N TYR A 200 2.86 20.97 -5.48
CA TYR A 200 3.59 21.22 -4.24
C TYR A 200 4.70 22.27 -4.46
N ARG A 201 5.17 22.89 -3.36
CA ARG A 201 6.34 23.77 -3.37
C ARG A 201 7.61 22.98 -3.07
N THR A 202 8.63 23.14 -3.90
CA THR A 202 9.89 22.37 -3.78
C THR A 202 10.70 22.79 -2.56
N GLU A 203 10.66 24.04 -2.16
CA GLU A 203 11.35 24.59 -1.01
C GLU A 203 10.76 24.16 0.33
N ASP A 204 9.45 23.92 0.41
CA ASP A 204 8.74 23.56 1.63
C ASP A 204 8.87 22.06 1.95
N VAL A 205 9.08 21.21 0.92
CA VAL A 205 9.24 19.78 1.08
C VAL A 205 10.68 19.41 1.42
N THR A 206 11.12 19.79 2.63
CA THR A 206 12.47 19.57 3.13
C THR A 206 12.71 18.15 3.65
N ARG A 207 13.93 17.88 4.17
CA ARG A 207 14.29 16.57 4.75
C ARG A 207 13.44 16.30 6.01
N GLY A 208 12.68 15.21 5.98
CA GLY A 208 11.76 14.84 7.06
C GLY A 208 10.29 15.19 6.79
N HIS A 209 9.99 15.96 5.76
CA HIS A 209 8.61 16.27 5.39
C HIS A 209 7.86 15.03 4.87
N PRO A 210 6.62 14.73 5.34
CA PRO A 210 5.88 13.51 4.96
C PRO A 210 5.66 13.34 3.45
N VAL A 211 5.44 14.45 2.74
CA VAL A 211 5.28 14.49 1.28
C VAL A 211 6.52 14.01 0.54
N ARG A 212 7.73 14.19 1.09
CA ARG A 212 8.96 13.74 0.45
C ARG A 212 9.03 12.23 0.29
N ALA A 213 8.60 11.49 1.31
CA ALA A 213 8.52 10.02 1.26
C ALA A 213 7.46 9.59 0.22
N PHE A 214 6.31 10.26 0.20
CA PHE A 214 5.25 10.05 -0.78
C PHE A 214 5.75 10.26 -2.21
N LEU A 215 6.44 11.36 -2.50
CA LEU A 215 7.00 11.64 -3.84
C LEU A 215 7.97 10.55 -4.29
N SER A 216 8.89 10.12 -3.40
CA SER A 216 9.87 9.07 -3.70
C SER A 216 9.23 7.70 -3.95
N GLU A 217 8.10 7.42 -3.32
CA GLU A 217 7.30 6.22 -3.54
C GLU A 217 6.55 6.31 -4.88
N ALA A 218 5.88 7.43 -5.12
CA ALA A 218 5.09 7.69 -6.30
C ALA A 218 5.91 7.63 -7.61
N GLU A 219 7.14 8.15 -7.61
CA GLU A 219 8.06 8.12 -8.77
C GLU A 219 8.44 6.71 -9.26
N ARG A 220 8.18 5.66 -8.47
CA ARG A 220 8.43 4.27 -8.86
C ARG A 220 7.28 3.66 -9.65
N ASP A 221 6.13 4.32 -9.67
CA ASP A 221 4.97 3.85 -10.38
C ASP A 221 4.98 4.35 -11.82
N ARG A 222 4.76 3.44 -12.77
CA ARG A 222 4.71 3.74 -14.21
C ARG A 222 3.57 4.69 -14.62
N TRP A 223 2.55 4.82 -13.78
CA TRP A 223 1.40 5.68 -14.00
C TRP A 223 1.53 7.05 -13.32
N VAL A 224 2.75 7.39 -12.88
CA VAL A 224 3.06 8.66 -12.23
C VAL A 224 4.12 9.40 -13.00
N GLU A 225 3.87 10.67 -13.28
CA GLU A 225 4.85 11.60 -13.86
C GLU A 225 5.04 12.78 -12.93
N ARG A 226 6.29 13.03 -12.54
CA ARG A 226 6.66 14.24 -11.81
C ARG A 226 7.28 15.25 -12.76
N ARG A 227 6.82 16.50 -12.67
CA ARG A 227 7.32 17.64 -13.44
C ARG A 227 7.61 18.80 -12.52
N ASP A 228 8.83 19.31 -12.58
CA ASP A 228 9.20 20.52 -11.87
C ASP A 228 9.16 21.70 -12.88
N LEU A 229 8.36 22.73 -12.59
CA LEU A 229 8.23 23.89 -13.46
C LEU A 229 9.50 24.74 -13.45
N ALA A 230 10.08 24.95 -14.61
CA ALA A 230 11.25 25.79 -14.76
C ALA A 230 10.92 27.29 -14.69
N ARG A 231 11.87 28.09 -14.27
CA ARG A 231 11.78 29.56 -14.35
C ARG A 231 11.67 30.01 -15.79
N LEU A 232 11.02 31.16 -16.04
CA LEU A 232 10.89 31.74 -17.38
C LEU A 232 12.26 32.19 -17.92
N SER A 233 12.48 31.87 -19.17
CA SER A 233 13.65 32.40 -19.90
C SER A 233 13.55 33.91 -20.10
N ARG A 234 14.68 34.59 -20.37
CA ARG A 234 14.73 36.04 -20.66
C ARG A 234 13.73 36.42 -21.74
N ALA A 235 13.59 35.62 -22.80
CA ALA A 235 12.64 35.90 -23.88
C ALA A 235 11.17 35.81 -23.40
N GLN A 236 10.87 34.84 -22.55
CA GLN A 236 9.53 34.67 -21.96
C GLN A 236 9.20 35.79 -20.96
N VAL A 237 10.14 36.17 -20.09
CA VAL A 237 9.99 37.33 -19.19
C VAL A 237 9.71 38.60 -19.99
N ARG A 238 10.44 38.86 -21.11
CA ARG A 238 10.18 40.00 -22.00
C ARG A 238 8.76 39.95 -22.59
N LYS A 239 8.32 38.76 -23.01
CA LYS A 239 6.97 38.59 -23.55
C LYS A 239 5.90 38.85 -22.48
N LEU A 240 6.13 38.38 -21.25
CA LEU A 240 5.26 38.59 -20.11
C LEU A 240 5.19 40.08 -19.73
N ALA A 241 6.33 40.72 -19.52
CA ALA A 241 6.40 42.15 -19.20
C ALA A 241 5.72 43.04 -20.25
N LYS A 242 5.90 42.74 -21.56
CA LYS A 242 5.19 43.46 -22.64
C LYS A 242 3.68 43.23 -22.66
N SER A 243 3.20 42.03 -22.24
CA SER A 243 1.76 41.73 -22.18
C SER A 243 1.06 42.46 -21.05
N LEU A 244 1.80 42.81 -19.97
CA LEU A 244 1.28 43.52 -18.81
C LEU A 244 1.24 45.05 -19.04
N LEU A 245 2.06 45.57 -19.92
CA LEU A 245 2.18 47.01 -20.26
C LEU A 245 1.41 47.32 -21.54
N VAL A 246 0.10 47.54 -21.43
CA VAL A 246 -0.80 47.72 -22.61
C VAL A 246 -0.51 49.02 -23.36
N ASP A 247 -0.08 50.11 -22.69
CA ASP A 247 0.05 51.46 -23.27
C ASP A 247 1.49 52.01 -23.35
N THR A 248 2.50 51.22 -22.94
CA THR A 248 3.89 51.66 -22.92
C THR A 248 4.85 50.58 -23.41
N THR A 249 5.78 50.97 -24.28
CA THR A 249 6.84 50.08 -24.71
C THR A 249 8.06 50.23 -23.77
N PRO A 250 8.34 49.27 -22.88
CA PRO A 250 9.45 49.38 -21.94
C PRO A 250 10.79 49.37 -22.69
N SER A 251 11.78 50.13 -22.19
CA SER A 251 13.13 50.12 -22.73
C SER A 251 13.83 48.77 -22.49
N GLU A 252 14.83 48.42 -23.29
CA GLU A 252 15.60 47.19 -23.11
C GLU A 252 16.28 47.12 -21.74
N SER A 253 16.72 48.25 -21.18
CA SER A 253 17.33 48.36 -19.86
C SER A 253 16.34 48.00 -18.74
N VAL A 254 15.07 48.40 -18.88
CA VAL A 254 13.99 48.05 -17.94
C VAL A 254 13.70 46.55 -18.00
N LEU A 255 13.55 45.99 -19.19
CA LEU A 255 13.32 44.56 -19.40
C LEU A 255 14.44 43.68 -18.83
N ASP A 256 15.70 44.14 -19.00
CA ASP A 256 16.86 43.47 -18.42
C ASP A 256 16.90 43.55 -16.88
N THR A 257 16.46 44.66 -16.32
CA THR A 257 16.34 44.84 -14.87
C THR A 257 15.23 43.93 -14.30
N VAL A 258 14.07 43.90 -14.95
CA VAL A 258 12.96 43.00 -14.58
C VAL A 258 13.42 41.52 -14.60
N PHE A 259 14.13 41.12 -15.68
CA PHE A 259 14.62 39.72 -15.74
C PHE A 259 15.63 39.42 -14.62
N ARG A 260 16.61 40.29 -14.38
CA ARG A 260 17.64 40.07 -13.35
C ARG A 260 17.04 40.00 -11.93
N ARG A 261 16.03 40.83 -11.63
CA ARG A 261 15.42 40.90 -10.29
C ARG A 261 14.33 39.83 -10.07
N SER A 262 13.54 39.52 -11.09
CA SER A 262 12.57 38.45 -11.01
C SER A 262 13.18 37.05 -11.04
N ASP A 263 14.44 36.96 -11.53
CA ASP A 263 15.13 35.69 -11.77
C ASP A 263 14.27 34.69 -12.57
N GLY A 264 13.38 35.21 -13.42
CA GLY A 264 12.47 34.42 -14.25
C GLY A 264 11.23 33.84 -13.52
N VAL A 265 10.97 34.20 -12.27
CA VAL A 265 9.75 33.82 -11.55
C VAL A 265 8.59 34.73 -12.01
N PRO A 266 7.52 34.18 -12.62
CA PRO A 266 6.43 34.95 -13.23
C PRO A 266 5.79 35.96 -12.28
N PHE A 267 5.54 35.56 -11.05
CA PHE A 267 4.95 36.40 -10.02
C PHE A 267 5.78 37.68 -9.76
N PHE A 268 7.10 37.55 -9.65
CA PHE A 268 7.96 38.75 -9.45
C PHE A 268 8.03 39.62 -10.68
N VAL A 269 7.86 39.05 -11.88
CA VAL A 269 7.72 39.85 -13.12
C VAL A 269 6.45 40.69 -13.07
N GLU A 270 5.31 40.11 -12.66
CA GLU A 270 4.03 40.82 -12.56
C GLU A 270 4.10 41.94 -11.51
N GLU A 271 4.69 41.66 -10.36
CA GLU A 271 4.84 42.64 -9.28
C GLU A 271 5.78 43.79 -9.67
N LEU A 272 6.96 43.50 -10.27
CA LEU A 272 7.92 44.50 -10.72
C LEU A 272 7.33 45.43 -11.80
N VAL A 273 6.52 44.90 -12.70
CA VAL A 273 5.85 45.66 -13.75
C VAL A 273 4.66 46.48 -13.21
N GLY A 274 3.95 45.94 -12.19
CA GLY A 274 2.79 46.58 -11.55
C GLY A 274 3.13 47.74 -10.64
N ILE A 275 4.38 47.88 -10.20
CA ILE A 275 4.84 49.07 -9.47
C ILE A 275 5.11 50.21 -10.45
N ASP A 276 4.49 51.37 -10.30
CA ASP A 276 4.64 52.58 -11.13
C ASP A 276 6.09 53.03 -11.34
N GLY A 277 7.05 52.46 -10.62
CA GLY A 277 8.48 52.70 -10.71
C GLY A 277 9.20 52.30 -12.02
N CYS A 278 8.54 51.54 -12.91
CA CYS A 278 9.09 51.30 -14.26
C CYS A 278 9.02 52.49 -15.20
N ARG A 279 8.37 53.58 -14.80
CA ARG A 279 8.25 54.82 -15.59
C ARG A 279 9.35 55.85 -15.33
N ASP A 280 10.00 55.81 -14.15
CA ASP A 280 11.14 56.66 -13.79
C ASP A 280 12.27 55.84 -13.15
N GLU A 281 13.51 56.22 -13.37
CA GLU A 281 14.76 55.56 -12.89
C GLU A 281 14.90 55.57 -11.35
N GLY A 282 13.80 55.71 -10.57
CA GLY A 282 13.81 56.25 -9.21
C GLY A 282 13.53 55.32 -8.05
N PHE A 283 12.88 54.16 -8.10
CA PHE A 283 12.73 53.30 -6.92
C PHE A 283 12.28 51.88 -7.30
N VAL A 284 13.21 50.98 -7.34
CA VAL A 284 12.91 49.53 -7.37
C VAL A 284 13.41 48.89 -6.08
N PRO A 285 12.54 48.20 -5.30
CA PRO A 285 12.93 47.60 -4.03
C PRO A 285 14.18 46.74 -4.16
N ASP A 286 15.08 46.79 -3.18
CA ASP A 286 16.35 46.08 -3.20
C ASP A 286 16.19 44.61 -2.83
N THR A 287 15.11 44.27 -2.09
CA THR A 287 14.81 42.89 -1.63
C THR A 287 13.47 42.39 -2.14
N LEU A 288 13.32 41.07 -2.27
CA LEU A 288 12.05 40.44 -2.60
C LEU A 288 10.96 40.75 -1.55
N ARG A 289 11.33 40.86 -0.28
CA ARG A 289 10.42 41.21 0.80
C ARG A 289 9.85 42.63 0.63
N GLU A 290 10.69 43.61 0.32
CA GLU A 290 10.25 44.97 0.05
C GLU A 290 9.30 45.05 -1.16
N LEU A 291 9.58 44.22 -2.17
CA LEU A 291 8.70 44.08 -3.33
C LEU A 291 7.31 43.55 -2.95
N LEU A 292 7.26 42.51 -2.13
CA LEU A 292 6.00 41.90 -1.67
C LEU A 292 5.20 42.87 -0.80
N LEU A 293 5.85 43.67 0.06
CA LEU A 293 5.21 44.61 0.96
C LEU A 293 4.92 45.98 0.30
N ALA A 294 5.45 46.28 -0.87
CA ALA A 294 5.33 47.58 -1.53
C ALA A 294 3.87 48.04 -1.75
N ARG A 295 2.95 47.12 -2.03
CA ARG A 295 1.52 47.41 -2.15
C ARG A 295 0.86 47.54 -0.77
N TYR A 296 1.26 46.71 0.19
CA TYR A 296 0.78 46.71 1.55
C TYR A 296 1.12 48.05 2.25
N GLU A 297 2.34 48.57 2.07
CA GLU A 297 2.81 49.83 2.68
C GLU A 297 2.07 51.08 2.14
N ARG A 298 1.45 51.00 0.97
CA ARG A 298 0.63 52.07 0.37
C ARG A 298 -0.80 52.17 0.91
N LEU A 299 -1.25 51.13 1.61
CA LEU A 299 -2.58 51.08 2.19
C LEU A 299 -2.68 51.92 3.45
N SER A 300 -3.88 52.37 3.79
CA SER A 300 -4.18 53.01 5.05
C SER A 300 -3.91 52.05 6.23
N GLU A 301 -3.63 52.58 7.40
CA GLU A 301 -3.42 51.79 8.63
C GLU A 301 -4.60 50.85 8.95
N PRO A 302 -5.90 51.23 8.78
CA PRO A 302 -7.01 50.28 8.90
C PRO A 302 -6.95 49.14 7.92
N ALA A 303 -6.59 49.35 6.65
CA ALA A 303 -6.48 48.34 5.63
C ALA A 303 -5.27 47.41 5.88
N GLN A 304 -4.13 47.97 6.31
CA GLN A 304 -2.97 47.16 6.74
C GLN A 304 -3.32 46.33 7.97
N GLY A 305 -4.02 46.87 8.93
CA GLY A 305 -4.49 46.14 10.13
C GLY A 305 -5.43 44.99 9.76
N LEU A 306 -6.30 45.19 8.77
CA LEU A 306 -7.17 44.14 8.26
C LEU A 306 -6.36 43.01 7.58
N LEU A 307 -5.37 43.33 6.75
CA LEU A 307 -4.52 42.34 6.11
C LEU A 307 -3.68 41.56 7.11
N ARG A 308 -3.17 42.21 8.15
CA ARG A 308 -2.50 41.50 9.28
C ARG A 308 -3.43 40.49 9.94
N LEU A 309 -4.69 40.86 10.16
CA LEU A 309 -5.70 39.97 10.74
C LEU A 309 -6.03 38.81 9.79
N ILE A 310 -6.29 39.10 8.51
CA ILE A 310 -6.61 38.04 7.51
C ILE A 310 -5.44 37.06 7.33
N SER A 311 -4.18 37.53 7.41
CA SER A 311 -3.00 36.68 7.24
C SER A 311 -2.93 35.53 8.24
N ILE A 312 -3.46 35.70 9.44
CA ILE A 312 -3.58 34.67 10.48
C ILE A 312 -4.71 33.69 10.22
N GLY A 313 -5.81 34.15 9.61
CA GLY A 313 -6.96 33.29 9.29
C GLY A 313 -6.73 32.33 8.10
N GLY A 314 -5.64 32.51 7.34
CA GLY A 314 -5.30 31.67 6.20
C GLY A 314 -5.21 32.45 4.90
N VAL A 315 -5.14 31.74 3.78
CA VAL A 315 -5.11 32.36 2.44
C VAL A 315 -6.48 32.94 2.07
N CYS A 316 -7.54 32.30 2.56
CA CYS A 316 -8.94 32.65 2.31
C CYS A 316 -9.69 32.73 3.65
N VAL A 317 -10.44 33.80 3.88
CA VAL A 317 -11.24 34.01 5.11
C VAL A 317 -12.64 34.49 4.72
N SER A 318 -13.68 33.86 5.27
CA SER A 318 -15.06 34.27 4.98
C SER A 318 -15.40 35.62 5.61
N HIS A 319 -16.28 36.37 4.98
CA HIS A 319 -16.75 37.65 5.52
C HIS A 319 -17.36 37.48 6.91
N SER A 320 -18.11 36.40 7.16
CA SER A 320 -18.72 36.15 8.46
C SER A 320 -17.68 35.94 9.58
N MET A 321 -16.60 35.19 9.30
CA MET A 321 -15.49 34.98 10.23
C MET A 321 -14.75 36.28 10.45
N LEU A 322 -14.47 37.03 9.37
CA LEU A 322 -13.77 38.30 9.47
C LEU A 322 -14.56 39.32 10.28
N ALA A 323 -15.87 39.40 10.11
CA ALA A 323 -16.76 40.24 10.92
C ALA A 323 -16.76 39.86 12.42
N ALA A 324 -16.57 38.54 12.73
CA ALA A 324 -16.49 38.09 14.12
C ALA A 324 -15.15 38.44 14.80
N VAL A 325 -14.05 38.49 14.06
CA VAL A 325 -12.69 38.73 14.61
C VAL A 325 -12.27 40.21 14.51
N TYR A 326 -12.92 41.00 13.66
CA TYR A 326 -12.61 42.45 13.49
C TYR A 326 -13.11 43.25 14.64
N SER A 327 -12.30 44.16 15.17
CA SER A 327 -12.63 44.97 16.39
C SER A 327 -13.32 46.30 16.11
N GLY A 328 -13.45 46.68 14.83
CA GLY A 328 -14.13 47.90 14.40
C GLY A 328 -15.59 47.67 14.01
N THR A 329 -16.23 48.70 13.46
CA THR A 329 -17.59 48.62 12.93
C THR A 329 -17.64 47.88 11.58
N ALA A 330 -18.83 47.44 11.17
CA ALA A 330 -19.02 46.83 9.86
C ALA A 330 -18.65 47.78 8.70
N ASP A 331 -18.98 49.06 8.83
CA ASP A 331 -18.65 50.06 7.80
C ASP A 331 -17.12 50.26 7.67
N GLU A 332 -16.38 50.21 8.78
CA GLU A 332 -14.91 50.29 8.78
C GLU A 332 -14.30 49.05 8.15
N LEU A 333 -14.82 47.86 8.45
CA LEU A 333 -14.42 46.60 7.82
C LEU A 333 -14.61 46.68 6.31
N ASP A 334 -15.80 47.08 5.86
CA ASP A 334 -16.12 47.16 4.43
C ASP A 334 -15.26 48.19 3.69
N ALA A 335 -14.95 49.32 4.33
CA ALA A 335 -14.07 50.35 3.78
C ALA A 335 -12.62 49.83 3.61
N ALA A 336 -12.08 49.19 4.65
CA ALA A 336 -10.75 48.61 4.63
C ALA A 336 -10.64 47.45 3.63
N ALA A 337 -11.63 46.55 3.60
CA ALA A 337 -11.67 45.45 2.62
C ALA A 337 -11.73 45.95 1.17
N ARG A 338 -12.55 46.96 0.91
CA ARG A 338 -12.66 47.61 -0.42
C ARG A 338 -11.32 48.22 -0.85
N GLU A 339 -10.63 48.90 0.05
CA GLU A 339 -9.30 49.43 -0.23
C GLU A 339 -8.32 48.32 -0.59
N CYS A 340 -8.26 47.20 0.18
CA CYS A 340 -7.40 46.07 -0.11
C CYS A 340 -7.70 45.43 -1.49
N VAL A 341 -8.98 45.37 -1.87
CA VAL A 341 -9.41 44.83 -3.18
C VAL A 341 -9.03 45.78 -4.29
N LEU A 342 -9.22 47.08 -4.13
CA LEU A 342 -8.85 48.10 -5.11
C LEU A 342 -7.35 48.17 -5.39
N PHE A 343 -6.53 48.01 -4.33
CA PHE A 343 -5.09 47.92 -4.48
C PHE A 343 -4.59 46.53 -4.96
N GLY A 344 -5.50 45.59 -5.17
CA GLY A 344 -5.21 44.27 -5.73
C GLY A 344 -4.43 43.34 -4.82
N VAL A 345 -4.50 43.54 -3.50
CA VAL A 345 -3.91 42.63 -2.49
C VAL A 345 -4.87 41.51 -2.17
N LEU A 346 -6.17 41.82 -2.07
CA LEU A 346 -7.24 40.83 -1.93
C LEU A 346 -8.05 40.68 -3.20
N VAL A 347 -8.69 39.51 -3.34
CA VAL A 347 -9.71 39.17 -4.34
C VAL A 347 -10.93 38.66 -3.60
N ILE A 348 -12.12 38.97 -4.13
CA ILE A 348 -13.40 38.43 -3.62
C ILE A 348 -13.71 37.15 -4.41
N ASP A 349 -13.97 36.07 -3.69
CA ASP A 349 -14.42 34.79 -4.23
C ASP A 349 -15.69 34.35 -3.49
N GLY A 350 -16.84 34.58 -4.10
CA GLY A 350 -18.14 34.43 -3.42
C GLY A 350 -18.25 35.39 -2.24
N ASP A 351 -18.42 34.83 -1.03
CA ASP A 351 -18.50 35.57 0.24
C ASP A 351 -17.16 35.65 0.98
N ASP A 352 -16.06 35.22 0.34
CA ASP A 352 -14.75 35.07 0.96
C ASP A 352 -13.76 36.13 0.45
N TYR A 353 -12.82 36.50 1.30
CA TYR A 353 -11.66 37.32 0.95
C TYR A 353 -10.42 36.44 0.83
N THR A 354 -9.81 36.48 -0.36
CA THR A 354 -8.64 35.64 -0.65
C THR A 354 -7.44 36.52 -0.98
N PHE A 355 -6.26 36.24 -0.43
CA PHE A 355 -5.04 36.86 -0.90
C PHE A 355 -4.82 36.53 -2.38
N ARG A 356 -4.58 37.57 -3.21
CA ARG A 356 -4.27 37.36 -4.64
C ARG A 356 -3.09 36.44 -4.82
N HIS A 357 -2.08 36.58 -3.96
CA HIS A 357 -0.87 35.76 -3.95
C HIS A 357 -0.50 35.35 -2.54
N ALA A 358 -0.30 34.06 -2.30
CA ALA A 358 0.05 33.51 -0.98
C ALA A 358 1.36 34.08 -0.42
N LEU A 359 2.34 34.38 -1.29
CA LEU A 359 3.60 35.03 -0.87
C LEU A 359 3.42 36.39 -0.18
N VAL A 360 2.40 37.19 -0.59
CA VAL A 360 2.09 38.48 0.08
C VAL A 360 1.56 38.21 1.49
N ARG A 361 0.69 37.21 1.65
CA ARG A 361 0.25 36.75 2.99
C ARG A 361 1.43 36.36 3.86
N GLU A 362 2.32 35.52 3.35
CA GLU A 362 3.52 35.05 4.05
C GLU A 362 4.41 36.22 4.49
N ALA A 363 4.67 37.17 3.60
CA ALA A 363 5.46 38.36 3.92
C ALA A 363 4.82 39.22 5.03
N ILE A 364 3.48 39.38 5.02
CA ILE A 364 2.73 40.11 6.06
C ILE A 364 2.76 39.31 7.37
N LEU A 365 2.60 38.00 7.31
CA LEU A 365 2.62 37.11 8.49
C LEU A 365 4.00 37.15 9.17
N ASP A 366 5.08 37.17 8.41
CA ASP A 366 6.45 37.26 8.90
C ASP A 366 6.78 38.65 9.49
N ASP A 367 6.04 39.67 9.09
CA ASP A 367 6.20 41.04 9.59
C ASP A 367 5.48 41.28 10.95
N LEU A 368 4.58 40.36 11.32
CA LEU A 368 3.84 40.47 12.58
C LEU A 368 4.75 40.33 13.81
N LEU A 369 4.57 41.21 14.77
CA LEU A 369 5.21 41.06 16.08
C LEU A 369 4.63 39.84 16.81
N PRO A 370 5.44 39.11 17.61
CA PRO A 370 4.98 37.92 18.33
C PRO A 370 3.72 38.15 19.17
N GLY A 371 3.62 39.32 19.83
CA GLY A 371 2.44 39.66 20.61
C GLY A 371 1.19 40.00 19.79
N GLU A 372 1.35 40.53 18.56
CA GLU A 372 0.24 40.73 17.62
C GLU A 372 -0.28 39.42 17.12
N ARG A 373 0.64 38.57 16.69
CA ARG A 373 0.34 37.22 16.20
C ARG A 373 -0.45 36.44 17.24
N ALA A 374 0.00 36.40 18.49
CA ALA A 374 -0.69 35.70 19.57
C ALA A 374 -2.11 36.26 19.82
N ARG A 375 -2.29 37.57 19.84
CA ARG A 375 -3.61 38.22 20.02
C ARG A 375 -4.56 37.90 18.87
N PHE A 376 -4.09 37.91 17.61
CA PHE A 376 -4.95 37.59 16.48
C PHE A 376 -5.35 36.11 16.50
N HIS A 377 -4.42 35.22 16.82
CA HIS A 377 -4.76 33.82 17.04
C HIS A 377 -5.82 33.63 18.13
N ALA A 378 -5.72 34.30 19.26
CA ALA A 378 -6.72 34.23 20.33
C ALA A 378 -8.12 34.64 19.83
N ARG A 379 -8.22 35.75 19.08
CA ARG A 379 -9.50 36.20 18.51
C ARG A 379 -10.14 35.18 17.56
N TYR A 380 -9.33 34.56 16.69
CA TYR A 380 -9.82 33.49 15.81
C TYR A 380 -10.29 32.30 16.63
N ALA A 381 -9.55 31.90 17.66
CA ALA A 381 -9.94 30.79 18.53
C ALA A 381 -11.30 31.05 19.19
N GLU A 382 -11.50 32.23 19.82
CA GLU A 382 -12.75 32.64 20.42
C GLU A 382 -13.91 32.69 19.42
N ALA A 383 -13.67 33.19 18.19
CA ALA A 383 -14.67 33.22 17.12
C ALA A 383 -15.05 31.81 16.64
N TYR A 384 -14.08 30.91 16.51
CA TYR A 384 -14.36 29.53 16.16
C TYR A 384 -15.09 28.76 17.27
N GLU A 385 -14.80 29.02 18.55
CA GLU A 385 -15.55 28.48 19.68
C GLU A 385 -17.00 28.96 19.67
N ALA A 386 -17.23 30.25 19.43
CA ALA A 386 -18.57 30.80 19.32
C ALA A 386 -19.35 30.19 18.14
N ALA A 387 -18.69 30.01 17.01
CA ALA A 387 -19.27 29.37 15.84
C ALA A 387 -19.58 27.86 16.08
N ALA A 388 -18.70 27.14 16.77
CA ALA A 388 -18.92 25.76 17.16
C ALA A 388 -20.09 25.59 18.14
N ALA A 389 -20.24 26.52 19.09
CA ALA A 389 -21.36 26.55 20.04
C ALA A 389 -22.72 26.86 19.39
N ALA A 390 -22.73 27.60 18.29
CA ALA A 390 -23.94 27.96 17.53
C ALA A 390 -24.39 26.92 16.50
N GLY A 391 -23.55 25.94 16.16
CA GLY A 391 -23.82 25.02 15.06
C GLY A 391 -23.31 23.61 15.27
N THR A 392 -23.58 22.74 14.27
CA THR A 392 -23.14 21.34 14.26
C THR A 392 -21.76 21.13 13.63
N ARG A 393 -21.02 22.19 13.30
CA ARG A 393 -19.71 22.11 12.64
C ARG A 393 -18.63 21.64 13.60
N ARG A 394 -17.81 20.71 13.13
CA ARG A 394 -16.63 20.22 13.86
C ARG A 394 -15.45 21.16 13.58
N LEU A 395 -15.11 22.02 14.52
CA LEU A 395 -14.09 23.07 14.41
C LEU A 395 -12.96 22.91 15.45
N ALA A 396 -12.89 21.75 16.12
CA ALA A 396 -11.94 21.56 17.21
C ALA A 396 -10.46 21.62 16.74
N ALA A 397 -10.19 21.26 15.49
CA ALA A 397 -8.84 21.34 14.91
C ALA A 397 -8.40 22.80 14.74
N GLU A 398 -9.28 23.65 14.18
CA GLU A 398 -9.07 25.08 13.99
C GLU A 398 -8.92 25.79 15.35
N ILE A 399 -9.77 25.48 16.32
CA ILE A 399 -9.70 26.01 17.67
C ILE A 399 -8.35 25.66 18.33
N SER A 400 -7.95 24.36 18.24
CA SER A 400 -6.66 23.90 18.75
C SER A 400 -5.48 24.64 18.10
N TYR A 401 -5.50 24.80 16.77
CA TYR A 401 -4.46 25.50 16.03
C TYR A 401 -4.31 26.94 16.50
N HIS A 402 -5.41 27.68 16.63
CA HIS A 402 -5.36 29.08 17.01
C HIS A 402 -4.98 29.26 18.47
N TRP A 403 -5.44 28.43 19.40
CA TRP A 403 -4.99 28.52 20.80
C TRP A 403 -3.50 28.19 20.96
N LEU A 404 -2.96 27.24 20.15
CA LEU A 404 -1.52 26.98 20.10
C LEU A 404 -0.75 28.20 19.57
N GLY A 405 -1.25 28.84 18.53
CA GLY A 405 -0.69 30.09 17.99
C GLY A 405 -0.77 31.26 18.93
N ALA A 406 -1.77 31.26 19.83
CA ALA A 406 -1.89 32.22 20.93
C ALA A 406 -0.99 31.93 22.15
N HIS A 407 -0.25 30.79 22.11
CA HIS A 407 0.55 30.28 23.22
C HIS A 407 -0.26 29.98 24.51
N ASP A 408 -1.54 29.69 24.39
CA ASP A 408 -2.41 29.29 25.50
C ASP A 408 -2.60 27.76 25.50
N ALA A 409 -1.69 27.05 26.18
CA ALA A 409 -1.73 25.61 26.32
C ALA A 409 -2.96 25.11 27.09
N ALA A 410 -3.50 25.89 28.00
CA ALA A 410 -4.64 25.51 28.83
C ALA A 410 -5.93 25.43 28.01
N GLN A 411 -6.12 26.33 27.04
CA GLN A 411 -7.23 26.30 26.09
C GLN A 411 -6.96 25.36 24.91
N ALA A 412 -5.71 25.30 24.43
CA ALA A 412 -5.33 24.45 23.32
C ALA A 412 -5.50 22.95 23.60
N PHE A 413 -5.19 22.50 24.83
CA PHE A 413 -5.19 21.09 25.18
C PHE A 413 -6.57 20.42 25.09
N PRO A 414 -7.66 20.94 25.72
CA PRO A 414 -8.99 20.34 25.57
C PRO A 414 -9.49 20.38 24.13
N ALA A 415 -9.19 21.43 23.36
CA ALA A 415 -9.50 21.53 21.94
C ALA A 415 -8.74 20.45 21.13
N THR A 416 -7.47 20.20 21.43
CA THR A 416 -6.66 19.14 20.80
C THR A 416 -7.23 17.74 21.08
N ILE A 417 -7.65 17.48 22.33
CA ILE A 417 -8.31 16.23 22.71
C ILE A 417 -9.63 16.05 21.95
N GLN A 418 -10.42 17.13 21.83
CA GLN A 418 -11.67 17.08 21.07
C GLN A 418 -11.42 16.87 19.58
N ALA A 419 -10.43 17.54 18.98
CA ALA A 419 -10.00 17.33 17.59
C ALA A 419 -9.54 15.89 17.35
N MET A 420 -8.80 15.27 18.28
CA MET A 420 -8.42 13.86 18.22
C MET A 420 -9.66 12.95 18.19
N ARG A 421 -10.69 13.24 18.99
CA ARG A 421 -11.96 12.48 19.00
C ARG A 421 -12.72 12.63 17.68
N GLU A 422 -12.76 13.85 17.13
CA GLU A 422 -13.39 14.16 15.83
C GLU A 422 -12.67 13.48 14.67
N ALA A 423 -11.33 13.54 14.64
CA ALA A 423 -10.51 12.84 13.65
C ALA A 423 -10.74 11.32 13.70
N ARG A 424 -10.78 10.73 14.90
CA ARG A 424 -11.14 9.31 15.07
C ARG A 424 -12.53 9.01 14.53
N SER A 425 -13.54 9.86 14.81
CA SER A 425 -14.91 9.64 14.35
C SER A 425 -15.06 9.74 12.83
N ALA A 426 -14.14 10.48 12.17
CA ALA A 426 -14.01 10.57 10.72
C ALA A 426 -13.07 9.52 10.12
N ALA A 427 -12.69 8.48 10.89
CA ALA A 427 -11.72 7.44 10.51
C ALA A 427 -10.33 7.97 10.08
N ALA A 428 -9.99 9.19 10.43
CA ALA A 428 -8.71 9.85 10.15
C ALA A 428 -7.66 9.52 11.23
N TYR A 429 -7.29 8.21 11.33
CA TYR A 429 -6.43 7.74 12.43
C TYR A 429 -5.02 8.32 12.41
N ALA A 430 -4.47 8.65 11.24
CA ALA A 430 -3.17 9.31 11.13
C ALA A 430 -3.21 10.71 11.78
N THR A 431 -4.23 11.51 11.47
CA THR A 431 -4.46 12.82 12.09
C THR A 431 -4.80 12.67 13.58
N ALA A 432 -5.60 11.66 13.97
CA ALA A 432 -5.90 11.39 15.37
C ALA A 432 -4.65 11.03 16.19
N ALA A 433 -3.70 10.30 15.59
CA ALA A 433 -2.41 9.97 16.21
C ALA A 433 -1.55 11.22 16.40
N GLN A 434 -1.42 12.08 15.38
CA GLN A 434 -0.67 13.34 15.48
C GLN A 434 -1.23 14.26 16.58
N LEU A 435 -2.57 14.39 16.65
CA LEU A 435 -3.24 15.16 17.70
C LEU A 435 -3.02 14.54 19.07
N GLY A 436 -3.03 13.21 19.20
CA GLY A 436 -2.71 12.49 20.42
C GLY A 436 -1.27 12.74 20.89
N GLU A 437 -0.29 12.68 19.99
CA GLU A 437 1.11 13.00 20.28
C GLU A 437 1.29 14.47 20.70
N ARG A 438 0.58 15.38 20.04
CA ARG A 438 0.58 16.80 20.42
C ARG A 438 -0.01 16.99 21.82
N ALA A 439 -1.15 16.36 22.12
CA ALA A 439 -1.75 16.42 23.45
C ALA A 439 -0.80 15.86 24.53
N LEU A 440 -0.07 14.77 24.23
CA LEU A 440 0.98 14.25 25.12
C LEU A 440 2.12 15.26 25.31
N GLY A 441 2.50 16.01 24.29
CA GLY A 441 3.49 17.09 24.39
C GLY A 441 3.04 18.28 25.24
N LEU A 442 1.74 18.53 25.33
CA LEU A 442 1.16 19.57 26.17
C LEU A 442 0.90 19.13 27.62
N TRP A 443 0.94 17.80 27.89
CA TRP A 443 0.51 17.21 29.15
C TRP A 443 1.14 17.83 30.39
N ASP A 444 2.45 18.06 30.36
CA ASP A 444 3.20 18.56 31.50
C ASP A 444 3.15 20.11 31.65
N VAL A 445 2.61 20.81 30.65
CA VAL A 445 2.46 22.28 30.64
C VAL A 445 1.09 22.71 31.15
N VAL A 446 0.08 21.85 31.03
CA VAL A 446 -1.30 22.15 31.47
C VAL A 446 -1.46 21.92 32.97
N PRO A 447 -2.10 22.84 33.71
CA PRO A 447 -2.19 22.73 35.17
C PRO A 447 -2.94 21.49 35.69
N ASP A 448 -4.03 21.08 35.03
CA ASP A 448 -4.82 19.89 35.37
C ASP A 448 -5.25 19.17 34.09
N PRO A 449 -4.34 18.39 33.45
CA PRO A 449 -4.63 17.72 32.19
C PRO A 449 -5.68 16.62 32.35
N VAL A 450 -5.83 16.03 33.54
CA VAL A 450 -6.83 14.97 33.79
C VAL A 450 -8.23 15.57 33.78
N ALA A 451 -8.45 16.68 34.49
CA ALA A 451 -9.75 17.39 34.48
C ALA A 451 -10.10 17.90 33.08
N ALA A 452 -9.12 18.48 32.35
CA ALA A 452 -9.32 19.03 31.02
C ALA A 452 -9.59 17.94 29.91
N SER A 453 -9.02 16.74 30.04
CA SER A 453 -9.19 15.67 29.06
C SER A 453 -10.24 14.62 29.42
N GLY A 454 -10.50 14.45 30.71
CA GLY A 454 -11.31 13.37 31.26
C GLY A 454 -10.64 12.00 31.20
N MET A 455 -9.28 11.95 31.05
CA MET A 455 -8.53 10.69 30.97
C MET A 455 -7.15 10.82 31.62
N SER A 456 -6.55 9.71 32.05
CA SER A 456 -5.18 9.67 32.54
C SER A 456 -4.14 9.76 31.38
N LYS A 457 -2.89 10.12 31.71
CA LYS A 457 -1.77 10.11 30.74
C LYS A 457 -1.61 8.74 30.09
N LEU A 458 -1.68 7.68 30.88
CA LEU A 458 -1.57 6.30 30.39
C LEU A 458 -2.72 5.93 29.43
N GLU A 459 -3.92 6.41 29.72
CA GLU A 459 -5.06 6.22 28.82
C GLU A 459 -4.88 6.98 27.50
N LEU A 460 -4.39 8.23 27.55
CA LEU A 460 -4.07 9.00 26.35
C LEU A 460 -2.96 8.34 25.52
N MET A 461 -1.89 7.86 26.15
CA MET A 461 -0.82 7.11 25.48
C MET A 461 -1.35 5.85 24.80
N GLY A 462 -2.17 5.07 25.50
CA GLY A 462 -2.79 3.85 24.95
C GLY A 462 -3.73 4.13 23.78
N ARG A 463 -4.54 5.20 23.85
CA ARG A 463 -5.41 5.63 22.74
C ARG A 463 -4.59 6.10 21.54
N THR A 464 -3.56 6.91 21.78
CA THR A 464 -2.65 7.36 20.71
C THR A 464 -1.91 6.21 20.05
N ALA A 465 -1.42 5.24 20.83
CA ALA A 465 -0.82 4.01 20.30
C ALA A 465 -1.81 3.21 19.44
N SER A 466 -3.08 3.13 19.84
CA SER A 466 -4.13 2.50 19.06
C SER A 466 -4.39 3.26 17.73
N HIS A 467 -4.34 4.60 17.75
CA HIS A 467 -4.49 5.40 16.53
C HIS A 467 -3.31 5.20 15.58
N LEU A 468 -2.07 5.17 16.08
CA LEU A 468 -0.87 4.84 15.30
C LEU A 468 -0.97 3.46 14.63
N ARG A 469 -1.41 2.44 15.37
CA ARG A 469 -1.65 1.10 14.79
C ARG A 469 -2.64 1.15 13.63
N ASN A 470 -3.76 1.82 13.83
CA ASN A 470 -4.82 1.91 12.83
C ASN A 470 -4.44 2.79 11.62
N ALA A 471 -3.46 3.67 11.79
CA ALA A 471 -2.83 4.42 10.71
C ALA A 471 -1.77 3.61 9.93
N GLY A 472 -1.45 2.38 10.36
CA GLY A 472 -0.40 1.57 9.76
C GLY A 472 1.01 1.81 10.31
N GLU A 473 1.15 2.64 11.34
CA GLU A 473 2.42 3.03 11.99
C GLU A 473 2.82 2.04 13.11
N GLY A 474 2.93 0.77 12.77
CA GLY A 474 3.08 -0.33 13.74
C GLY A 474 4.28 -0.19 14.68
N GLU A 475 5.44 0.25 14.19
CA GLU A 475 6.65 0.43 15.03
C GLU A 475 6.49 1.59 16.02
N ARG A 476 5.89 2.71 15.60
CA ARG A 476 5.62 3.85 16.48
C ARG A 476 4.58 3.49 17.54
N SER A 477 3.54 2.76 17.15
CA SER A 477 2.53 2.22 18.04
C SER A 477 3.17 1.34 19.13
N LEU A 478 4.06 0.42 18.73
CA LEU A 478 4.78 -0.46 19.64
C LEU A 478 5.71 0.31 20.58
N ALA A 479 6.41 1.35 20.09
CA ALA A 479 7.26 2.19 20.90
C ALA A 479 6.46 2.94 21.99
N LEU A 480 5.31 3.51 21.63
CA LEU A 480 4.48 4.26 22.55
C LEU A 480 3.83 3.38 23.63
N VAL A 481 3.33 2.17 23.27
CA VAL A 481 2.77 1.25 24.27
C VAL A 481 3.85 0.71 25.22
N LYS A 482 5.09 0.53 24.74
CA LYS A 482 6.24 0.18 25.61
C LYS A 482 6.55 1.31 26.59
N ALA A 483 6.54 2.57 26.14
CA ALA A 483 6.72 3.72 27.01
C ALA A 483 5.60 3.82 28.07
N ALA A 484 4.34 3.63 27.65
CA ALA A 484 3.20 3.60 28.56
C ALA A 484 3.34 2.51 29.63
N LEU A 485 3.78 1.29 29.26
CA LEU A 485 4.01 0.20 30.21
C LEU A 485 5.19 0.46 31.16
N ALA A 486 6.22 1.18 30.72
CA ALA A 486 7.34 1.55 31.58
C ALA A 486 6.93 2.55 32.68
N GLU A 487 5.93 3.40 32.41
CA GLU A 487 5.38 4.36 33.38
C GLU A 487 4.20 3.77 34.21
N CYS A 488 3.63 2.63 33.79
CA CYS A 488 2.41 2.07 34.36
C CYS A 488 2.70 1.15 35.56
N PRO A 489 2.24 1.45 36.77
CA PRO A 489 2.31 0.52 37.88
C PRO A 489 1.54 -0.78 37.59
N ARG A 490 1.99 -1.89 38.17
CA ARG A 490 1.33 -3.20 37.94
C ARG A 490 -0.08 -3.28 38.52
N ASP A 491 -0.36 -2.49 39.53
CA ASP A 491 -1.66 -2.35 40.18
C ASP A 491 -2.58 -1.31 39.52
N ASP A 492 -2.11 -0.62 38.46
CA ASP A 492 -2.92 0.31 37.68
C ASP A 492 -4.00 -0.44 36.88
N PRO A 493 -5.25 0.03 36.88
CA PRO A 493 -6.33 -0.57 36.08
C PRO A 493 -6.05 -0.67 34.56
N ASN A 494 -5.15 0.13 34.02
CA ASN A 494 -4.77 0.12 32.61
C ASN A 494 -3.69 -0.93 32.27
N TYR A 495 -2.96 -1.46 33.26
CA TYR A 495 -1.82 -2.35 33.04
C TYR A 495 -2.20 -3.60 32.21
N PRO A 496 -3.27 -4.36 32.52
CA PRO A 496 -3.66 -5.52 31.71
C PRO A 496 -4.02 -5.16 30.26
N ARG A 497 -4.67 -4.00 30.08
CA ARG A 497 -5.02 -3.52 28.74
C ARG A 497 -3.78 -3.16 27.92
N LEU A 498 -2.81 -2.48 28.52
CA LEU A 498 -1.57 -2.12 27.83
C LEU A 498 -0.72 -3.35 27.48
N LEU A 499 -0.70 -4.40 28.32
CA LEU A 499 -0.07 -5.69 28.02
C LEU A 499 -0.71 -6.34 26.80
N ARG A 500 -2.05 -6.46 26.80
CA ARG A 500 -2.81 -7.01 25.66
C ARG A 500 -2.53 -6.20 24.39
N ASP A 501 -2.58 -4.87 24.45
CA ASP A 501 -2.35 -4.01 23.29
C ASP A 501 -0.92 -4.20 22.74
N LYS A 502 0.08 -4.28 23.61
CA LYS A 502 1.47 -4.60 23.21
C LYS A 502 1.57 -5.97 22.52
N ALA A 503 0.88 -6.98 23.04
CA ALA A 503 0.84 -8.32 22.46
C ALA A 503 0.26 -8.30 21.04
N LEU A 504 -0.87 -7.59 20.84
CA LEU A 504 -1.49 -7.44 19.52
C LEU A 504 -0.61 -6.66 18.54
N TYR A 505 0.12 -5.63 19.04
CA TYR A 505 1.01 -4.84 18.18
C TYR A 505 2.24 -5.62 17.77
N LEU A 506 2.81 -6.47 18.65
CA LEU A 506 3.89 -7.40 18.29
C LEU A 506 3.43 -8.38 17.21
N ALA A 507 2.23 -8.96 17.35
CA ALA A 507 1.66 -9.86 16.36
C ALA A 507 1.49 -9.18 14.99
N ASN A 508 1.02 -7.93 14.96
CA ASN A 508 0.82 -7.17 13.72
C ASN A 508 2.12 -6.86 12.97
N VAL A 509 3.25 -6.80 13.67
CA VAL A 509 4.58 -6.59 13.05
C VAL A 509 5.38 -7.89 12.91
N GLY A 510 4.77 -9.05 13.17
CA GLY A 510 5.40 -10.36 13.04
C GLY A 510 6.54 -10.62 14.05
N ARG A 511 6.42 -10.09 15.27
CA ARG A 511 7.43 -10.28 16.33
C ARG A 511 6.97 -11.25 17.43
N PRO A 512 7.89 -12.02 18.04
CA PRO A 512 7.56 -12.95 19.13
C PRO A 512 7.19 -12.23 20.43
N GLY A 513 6.65 -13.00 21.40
CA GLY A 513 6.33 -12.54 22.77
C GLY A 513 4.86 -12.16 22.97
N SER A 514 3.97 -12.39 21.98
CA SER A 514 2.55 -12.04 22.11
C SER A 514 1.78 -12.98 23.04
N ILE A 515 2.12 -14.29 23.08
CA ILE A 515 1.44 -15.29 23.92
C ILE A 515 1.71 -14.98 25.38
N GLU A 516 2.97 -14.83 25.77
CA GLU A 516 3.42 -14.56 27.14
C GLU A 516 2.79 -13.27 27.68
N LEU A 517 2.70 -12.22 26.85
CA LEU A 517 2.07 -10.96 27.25
C LEU A 517 0.55 -11.08 27.44
N LEU A 518 -0.12 -11.93 26.66
CA LEU A 518 -1.56 -12.18 26.82
C LEU A 518 -1.84 -13.00 28.08
N GLU A 519 -0.96 -13.95 28.41
CA GLU A 519 -1.01 -14.70 29.67
C GLU A 519 -0.77 -13.76 30.86
N GLU A 520 0.29 -12.91 30.82
CA GLU A 520 0.55 -11.88 31.83
C GLU A 520 -0.63 -10.92 31.99
N ALA A 521 -1.31 -10.55 30.90
CA ALA A 521 -2.49 -9.68 30.97
C ALA A 521 -3.67 -10.34 31.72
N LEU A 522 -3.88 -11.65 31.55
CA LEU A 522 -4.91 -12.39 32.28
C LEU A 522 -4.56 -12.51 33.77
N GLU A 523 -3.30 -12.83 34.11
CA GLU A 523 -2.79 -12.84 35.46
C GLU A 523 -2.94 -11.48 36.15
N ALA A 524 -2.61 -10.39 35.44
CA ALA A 524 -2.78 -9.04 35.95
C ALA A 524 -4.25 -8.67 36.22
N LEU A 525 -5.20 -9.16 35.35
CA LEU A 525 -6.64 -9.00 35.63
C LEU A 525 -7.07 -9.72 36.89
N ASP A 526 -6.54 -10.92 37.15
CA ASP A 526 -6.83 -11.71 38.33
C ASP A 526 -6.23 -11.04 39.59
N ALA A 527 -4.99 -10.56 39.53
CA ALA A 527 -4.33 -9.86 40.62
C ALA A 527 -5.04 -8.55 41.04
N LEU A 528 -5.68 -7.86 40.09
CA LEU A 528 -6.51 -6.67 40.33
C LEU A 528 -7.92 -7.02 40.89
N GLY A 529 -8.20 -8.28 41.21
CA GLY A 529 -9.51 -8.71 41.67
C GLY A 529 -10.60 -8.65 40.59
N ARG A 530 -10.23 -8.50 39.32
CA ARG A 530 -11.14 -8.46 38.18
C ARG A 530 -11.36 -9.87 37.58
N ILE A 531 -11.69 -10.84 38.45
CA ILE A 531 -11.84 -12.27 38.11
C ILE A 531 -13.11 -12.52 37.31
N GLY A 532 -14.13 -11.66 37.43
CA GLY A 532 -15.41 -11.79 36.77
C GLY A 532 -15.35 -11.61 35.21
N PRO A 533 -16.43 -12.05 34.54
CA PRO A 533 -16.58 -11.87 33.10
C PRO A 533 -16.52 -10.38 32.70
N SER A 534 -15.73 -10.06 31.69
CA SER A 534 -15.59 -8.70 31.16
C SER A 534 -15.19 -8.74 29.71
N GLU A 535 -15.46 -7.66 28.98
CA GLU A 535 -15.08 -7.53 27.57
C GLU A 535 -13.56 -7.62 27.37
N LEU A 536 -12.78 -7.01 28.25
CA LEU A 536 -11.31 -7.08 28.20
C LEU A 536 -10.83 -8.53 28.35
N ARG A 537 -11.40 -9.31 29.28
CA ARG A 537 -11.07 -10.71 29.47
C ARG A 537 -11.45 -11.57 28.27
N ALA A 538 -12.67 -11.38 27.72
CA ALA A 538 -13.12 -12.06 26.51
C ALA A 538 -12.21 -11.79 25.32
N ASN A 539 -11.85 -10.53 25.09
CA ASN A 539 -10.94 -10.11 24.04
C ASN A 539 -9.53 -10.70 24.22
N THR A 540 -8.99 -10.68 25.45
CA THR A 540 -7.66 -11.23 25.74
C THR A 540 -7.62 -12.75 25.53
N LEU A 541 -8.64 -13.49 25.99
CA LEU A 541 -8.75 -14.94 25.79
C LEU A 541 -8.92 -15.32 24.33
N THR A 542 -9.74 -14.61 23.55
CA THR A 542 -9.90 -14.86 22.13
C THR A 542 -8.63 -14.53 21.36
N ALA A 543 -7.89 -13.48 21.73
CA ALA A 543 -6.60 -13.19 21.15
C ALA A 543 -5.57 -14.28 21.48
N LEU A 544 -5.49 -14.73 22.73
CA LEU A 544 -4.57 -15.79 23.17
C LEU A 544 -4.87 -17.11 22.45
N SER A 545 -6.14 -17.55 22.40
CA SER A 545 -6.49 -18.79 21.71
C SER A 545 -6.13 -18.76 20.23
N GLY A 546 -6.35 -17.61 19.54
CA GLY A 546 -5.96 -17.44 18.15
C GLY A 546 -4.43 -17.48 17.94
N ARG A 547 -3.65 -16.87 18.86
CA ARG A 547 -2.18 -16.92 18.76
C ARG A 547 -1.64 -18.33 19.03
N LEU A 548 -2.21 -19.06 20.00
CA LEU A 548 -1.86 -20.45 20.27
C LEU A 548 -2.15 -21.36 19.06
N MET A 549 -3.28 -21.15 18.38
CA MET A 549 -3.64 -21.87 17.15
C MET A 549 -2.59 -21.66 16.04
N ILE A 550 -2.19 -20.41 15.78
CA ILE A 550 -1.24 -20.05 14.73
C ILE A 550 0.17 -20.56 15.08
N ASP A 551 0.54 -20.56 16.36
CA ASP A 551 1.83 -21.10 16.85
C ASP A 551 1.87 -22.64 16.84
N GLY A 552 0.73 -23.33 16.64
CA GLY A 552 0.62 -24.78 16.61
C GLY A 552 0.36 -25.44 17.97
N ARG A 553 0.12 -24.68 19.04
CA ARG A 553 -0.25 -25.18 20.38
C ARG A 553 -1.74 -25.51 20.42
N ILE A 554 -2.16 -26.50 19.65
CA ILE A 554 -3.56 -26.76 19.30
C ILE A 554 -4.40 -27.11 20.54
N ASP A 555 -3.91 -27.98 21.44
CA ASP A 555 -4.67 -28.37 22.66
C ASP A 555 -4.91 -27.17 23.58
N ALA A 556 -3.86 -26.35 23.83
CA ALA A 556 -3.97 -25.13 24.61
C ALA A 556 -4.91 -24.10 23.94
N SER A 557 -4.92 -24.02 22.61
CA SER A 557 -5.84 -23.17 21.87
C SER A 557 -7.31 -23.59 22.11
N VAL A 558 -7.62 -24.88 22.11
CA VAL A 558 -8.98 -25.40 22.40
C VAL A 558 -9.41 -25.02 23.84
N GLU A 559 -8.56 -25.27 24.82
CA GLU A 559 -8.87 -24.96 26.23
C GLU A 559 -9.13 -23.46 26.45
N VAL A 560 -8.29 -22.62 25.89
CA VAL A 560 -8.43 -21.15 26.02
C VAL A 560 -9.64 -20.63 25.23
N ALA A 561 -9.96 -21.23 24.07
CA ALA A 561 -11.14 -20.86 23.28
C ALA A 561 -12.44 -21.23 24.00
N GLU A 562 -12.48 -22.36 24.72
CA GLU A 562 -13.62 -22.75 25.56
C GLU A 562 -13.83 -21.77 26.73
N ARG A 563 -12.75 -21.39 27.42
CA ARG A 563 -12.81 -20.36 28.47
C ARG A 563 -13.26 -19.00 27.88
N ALA A 564 -12.80 -18.65 26.67
CA ALA A 564 -13.25 -17.44 25.98
C ALA A 564 -14.75 -17.48 25.68
N LEU A 565 -15.29 -18.64 25.27
CA LEU A 565 -16.72 -18.86 25.02
C LEU A 565 -17.56 -18.74 26.31
N GLU A 566 -17.11 -19.29 27.44
CA GLU A 566 -17.75 -19.13 28.73
C GLU A 566 -17.88 -17.66 29.13
N VAL A 567 -16.77 -16.92 29.05
CA VAL A 567 -16.74 -15.48 29.36
C VAL A 567 -17.62 -14.69 28.39
N ALA A 568 -17.56 -14.98 27.11
CA ALA A 568 -18.37 -14.33 26.07
C ALA A 568 -19.86 -14.56 26.26
N THR A 569 -20.24 -15.78 26.69
CA THR A 569 -21.62 -16.14 27.01
C THR A 569 -22.10 -15.39 28.25
N ALA A 570 -21.28 -15.31 29.29
CA ALA A 570 -21.63 -14.61 30.53
C ALA A 570 -21.82 -13.08 30.32
N ILE A 571 -21.11 -12.47 29.38
CA ILE A 571 -21.30 -11.03 29.03
C ILE A 571 -22.34 -10.83 27.93
N GLY A 572 -22.93 -11.90 27.36
CA GLY A 572 -23.93 -11.81 26.30
C GLY A 572 -23.42 -11.32 24.96
N SER A 573 -22.12 -11.50 24.67
CA SER A 573 -21.49 -10.95 23.43
C SER A 573 -21.48 -12.00 22.32
N ALA A 574 -22.42 -11.93 21.39
CA ALA A 574 -22.48 -12.79 20.20
C ALA A 574 -21.18 -12.72 19.38
N ARG A 575 -20.56 -11.55 19.27
CA ARG A 575 -19.28 -11.34 18.59
C ARG A 575 -18.17 -12.22 19.16
N TYR A 576 -17.91 -12.14 20.48
CA TYR A 576 -16.86 -12.94 21.11
C TYR A 576 -17.22 -14.43 21.17
N MET A 577 -18.51 -14.78 21.29
CA MET A 577 -18.96 -16.15 21.15
C MET A 577 -18.64 -16.74 19.78
N SER A 578 -18.93 -15.99 18.70
CA SER A 578 -18.58 -16.37 17.33
C SER A 578 -17.08 -16.56 17.15
N ILE A 579 -16.26 -15.59 17.59
CA ILE A 579 -14.79 -15.65 17.45
C ILE A 579 -14.22 -16.85 18.22
N ALA A 580 -14.66 -17.09 19.46
CA ALA A 580 -14.19 -18.21 20.28
C ALA A 580 -14.56 -19.56 19.65
N GLN A 581 -15.80 -19.71 19.16
CA GLN A 581 -16.24 -20.95 18.50
C GLN A 581 -15.50 -21.18 17.17
N ASN A 582 -15.21 -20.13 16.42
CA ASN A 582 -14.47 -20.20 15.18
C ASN A 582 -13.03 -20.73 15.40
N ILE A 583 -12.32 -20.21 16.41
CA ILE A 583 -10.97 -20.68 16.76
C ILE A 583 -11.02 -22.12 17.29
N ALA A 584 -11.96 -22.42 18.18
CA ALA A 584 -12.18 -23.79 18.69
C ALA A 584 -12.46 -24.77 17.55
N ALA A 585 -13.22 -24.35 16.54
CA ALA A 585 -13.58 -25.18 15.38
C ALA A 585 -12.33 -25.61 14.58
N VAL A 586 -11.49 -24.66 14.20
CA VAL A 586 -10.25 -24.95 13.45
C VAL A 586 -9.30 -25.79 14.29
N SER A 587 -9.11 -25.43 15.57
CA SER A 587 -8.20 -26.17 16.46
C SER A 587 -8.68 -27.61 16.68
N ARG A 588 -9.98 -27.85 16.86
CA ARG A 588 -10.55 -29.20 17.00
C ARG A 588 -10.44 -30.01 15.71
N ALA A 589 -10.74 -29.41 14.55
CA ALA A 589 -10.53 -30.05 13.25
C ALA A 589 -9.06 -30.48 13.08
N THR A 590 -8.12 -29.59 13.37
CA THR A 590 -6.67 -29.86 13.31
C THR A 590 -6.23 -30.98 14.24
N ARG A 591 -6.91 -31.18 15.37
CA ARG A 591 -6.67 -32.26 16.32
C ARG A 591 -7.29 -33.62 15.90
N GLY A 592 -8.07 -33.64 14.81
CA GLY A 592 -8.74 -34.86 14.32
C GLY A 592 -10.25 -34.91 14.58
N GLU A 593 -10.85 -33.92 15.24
CA GLU A 593 -12.27 -33.82 15.50
C GLU A 593 -12.98 -33.05 14.37
N LEU A 594 -12.82 -33.48 13.12
CA LEU A 594 -13.24 -32.71 11.94
C LEU A 594 -14.74 -32.38 11.94
N ASP A 595 -15.61 -33.37 12.13
CA ASP A 595 -17.07 -33.17 12.10
C ASP A 595 -17.49 -32.14 13.15
N ARG A 596 -16.92 -32.24 14.35
CA ARG A 596 -17.17 -31.29 15.42
C ARG A 596 -16.64 -29.90 15.08
N GLY A 597 -15.48 -29.81 14.43
CA GLY A 597 -14.93 -28.55 13.91
C GLY A 597 -15.87 -27.87 12.91
N LEU A 598 -16.38 -28.60 11.93
CA LEU A 598 -17.32 -28.07 10.93
C LEU A 598 -18.66 -27.62 11.55
N GLU A 599 -19.20 -28.35 12.52
CA GLU A 599 -20.40 -27.94 13.29
C GLU A 599 -20.17 -26.60 14.02
N LEU A 600 -19.00 -26.43 14.65
CA LEU A 600 -18.69 -25.21 15.39
C LEU A 600 -18.46 -24.02 14.44
N LEU A 601 -17.90 -24.25 13.28
CA LEU A 601 -17.77 -23.21 12.24
C LEU A 601 -19.15 -22.68 11.81
N GLU A 602 -20.11 -23.56 11.55
CA GLU A 602 -21.46 -23.14 11.17
C GLU A 602 -22.17 -22.39 12.32
N ARG A 603 -21.98 -22.78 13.57
CA ARG A 603 -22.46 -22.02 14.72
C ARG A 603 -21.79 -20.65 14.84
N ALA A 604 -20.50 -20.60 14.62
CA ALA A 604 -19.76 -19.33 14.61
C ALA A 604 -20.31 -18.36 13.55
N ARG A 605 -20.65 -18.87 12.36
CA ARG A 605 -21.28 -18.09 11.27
C ARG A 605 -22.63 -17.52 11.70
N GLN A 606 -23.49 -18.35 12.31
CA GLN A 606 -24.81 -17.92 12.78
C GLN A 606 -24.72 -16.84 13.86
N LEU A 607 -23.77 -16.96 14.79
CA LEU A 607 -23.52 -15.95 15.84
C LEU A 607 -22.90 -14.66 15.31
N ALA A 608 -22.25 -14.73 14.16
CA ALA A 608 -21.63 -13.56 13.51
C ALA A 608 -22.63 -12.72 12.71
N ASP A 609 -23.91 -13.14 12.61
CA ASP A 609 -24.90 -12.40 11.83
C ASP A 609 -25.02 -10.95 12.32
N GLY A 610 -24.90 -10.00 11.38
CA GLY A 610 -24.86 -8.57 11.66
C GLY A 610 -23.50 -8.03 12.16
N ASP A 611 -22.47 -8.87 12.41
CA ASP A 611 -21.11 -8.44 12.76
C ASP A 611 -20.12 -8.76 11.62
N GLY A 612 -19.81 -7.78 10.80
CA GLY A 612 -18.94 -7.96 9.64
C GLY A 612 -17.53 -8.46 9.98
N THR A 613 -16.98 -8.10 11.14
CA THR A 613 -15.65 -8.54 11.59
C THR A 613 -15.65 -10.01 11.99
N ALA A 614 -16.67 -10.46 12.71
CA ALA A 614 -16.83 -11.86 13.07
C ALA A 614 -17.09 -12.75 11.84
N LEU A 615 -17.91 -12.27 10.89
CA LEU A 615 -18.14 -12.94 9.60
C LEU A 615 -16.86 -13.06 8.77
N LEU A 616 -16.04 -12.00 8.68
CA LEU A 616 -14.75 -12.07 7.98
C LEU A 616 -13.84 -13.16 8.54
N ARG A 617 -13.75 -13.27 9.85
CA ARG A 617 -12.99 -14.34 10.52
C ARG A 617 -13.54 -15.72 10.18
N TYR A 618 -14.86 -15.86 10.09
CA TYR A 618 -15.48 -17.11 9.63
C TYR A 618 -15.00 -17.48 8.23
N TRP A 619 -15.12 -16.58 7.24
CA TRP A 619 -14.69 -16.89 5.88
C TRP A 619 -13.20 -17.19 5.77
N VAL A 620 -12.34 -16.45 6.49
CA VAL A 620 -10.89 -16.72 6.52
C VAL A 620 -10.61 -18.16 6.99
N ASN A 621 -11.17 -18.56 8.11
CA ASN A 621 -10.87 -19.88 8.68
C ASN A 621 -11.63 -21.02 7.97
N ALA A 622 -12.84 -20.78 7.50
CA ALA A 622 -13.61 -21.78 6.77
C ALA A 622 -13.00 -22.07 5.39
N SER A 623 -12.60 -21.04 4.64
CA SER A 623 -11.96 -21.22 3.33
C SER A 623 -10.64 -21.98 3.44
N ASP A 624 -9.78 -21.62 4.43
CA ASP A 624 -8.52 -22.31 4.68
C ASP A 624 -8.75 -23.78 5.07
N LEU A 625 -9.64 -24.06 6.04
CA LEU A 625 -9.94 -25.42 6.46
C LEU A 625 -10.48 -26.28 5.32
N HIS A 626 -11.42 -25.76 4.51
CA HIS A 626 -11.95 -26.47 3.36
C HIS A 626 -10.87 -26.79 2.32
N HIS A 627 -9.93 -25.87 2.07
CA HIS A 627 -8.78 -26.12 1.22
C HIS A 627 -7.91 -27.25 1.76
N LEU A 628 -7.53 -27.17 3.03
CA LEU A 628 -6.63 -28.14 3.67
C LEU A 628 -7.20 -29.56 3.75
N ILE A 629 -8.52 -29.72 3.81
CA ILE A 629 -9.19 -31.03 3.76
C ILE A 629 -9.53 -31.50 2.34
N GLY A 630 -9.08 -30.78 1.29
CA GLY A 630 -9.24 -31.13 -0.12
C GLY A 630 -10.57 -30.68 -0.75
N ASN A 631 -11.39 -29.87 -0.09
CA ASN A 631 -12.63 -29.33 -0.64
C ASN A 631 -12.38 -28.01 -1.41
N HIS A 632 -11.56 -28.05 -2.46
CA HIS A 632 -11.02 -26.88 -3.13
C HIS A 632 -12.10 -25.94 -3.73
N HIS A 633 -13.16 -26.48 -4.36
CA HIS A 633 -14.25 -25.65 -4.91
C HIS A 633 -14.99 -24.89 -3.82
N GLU A 634 -15.28 -25.52 -2.69
CA GLU A 634 -15.94 -24.87 -1.56
C GLU A 634 -15.02 -23.80 -0.92
N ALA A 635 -13.72 -24.07 -0.84
CA ALA A 635 -12.73 -23.12 -0.36
C ALA A 635 -12.72 -21.83 -1.22
N VAL A 636 -12.71 -21.97 -2.55
CA VAL A 636 -12.78 -20.82 -3.48
C VAL A 636 -14.07 -20.03 -3.26
N ARG A 637 -15.22 -20.71 -3.21
CA ARG A 637 -16.53 -20.07 -3.01
C ARG A 637 -16.57 -19.24 -1.72
N LEU A 638 -16.14 -19.83 -0.61
CA LEU A 638 -16.10 -19.15 0.69
C LEU A 638 -15.12 -17.97 0.71
N ALA A 639 -13.95 -18.14 0.12
CA ALA A 639 -12.95 -17.06 0.04
C ALA A 639 -13.44 -15.89 -0.82
N GLU A 640 -14.12 -16.14 -1.93
CA GLU A 640 -14.69 -15.10 -2.79
C GLU A 640 -15.85 -14.34 -2.15
N GLU A 641 -16.73 -15.05 -1.45
CA GLU A 641 -17.77 -14.40 -0.63
C GLU A 641 -17.17 -13.51 0.44
N GLY A 642 -16.14 -14.01 1.14
CA GLY A 642 -15.39 -13.25 2.11
C GLY A 642 -14.66 -12.04 1.51
N LEU A 643 -14.07 -12.18 0.31
CA LEU A 643 -13.45 -11.06 -0.44
C LEU A 643 -14.46 -9.98 -0.79
N ALA A 644 -15.63 -10.36 -1.28
CA ALA A 644 -16.70 -9.41 -1.56
C ALA A 644 -17.08 -8.63 -0.29
N GLN A 645 -17.21 -9.32 0.84
CA GLN A 645 -17.50 -8.68 2.12
C GLN A 645 -16.33 -7.83 2.65
N ALA A 646 -15.09 -8.27 2.48
CA ALA A 646 -13.91 -7.50 2.90
C ALA A 646 -13.84 -6.14 2.18
N ARG A 647 -14.18 -6.11 0.88
CA ARG A 647 -14.32 -4.86 0.11
C ARG A 647 -15.40 -3.96 0.67
N LEU A 648 -16.59 -4.52 0.94
CA LEU A 648 -17.69 -3.76 1.52
C LEU A 648 -17.35 -3.18 2.90
N LEU A 649 -16.47 -3.86 3.65
CA LEU A 649 -15.99 -3.44 4.97
C LEU A 649 -14.70 -2.60 4.92
N GLY A 650 -14.11 -2.39 3.73
CA GLY A 650 -12.88 -1.61 3.56
C GLY A 650 -11.65 -2.21 4.25
N VAL A 651 -11.57 -3.53 4.31
CA VAL A 651 -10.46 -4.27 4.94
C VAL A 651 -9.69 -5.12 3.92
N ASP A 652 -9.70 -4.70 2.66
CA ASP A 652 -9.02 -5.41 1.57
C ASP A 652 -7.52 -5.62 1.83
N ARG A 653 -6.82 -4.63 2.41
CA ARG A 653 -5.38 -4.71 2.71
C ARG A 653 -5.01 -5.70 3.83
N THR A 654 -5.97 -6.13 4.62
CA THR A 654 -5.75 -7.03 5.77
C THR A 654 -6.50 -8.34 5.59
N SER A 655 -7.72 -8.43 6.08
CA SER A 655 -8.55 -9.65 5.94
C SER A 655 -8.80 -10.02 4.48
N GLY A 656 -8.95 -9.02 3.57
CA GLY A 656 -9.11 -9.26 2.15
C GLY A 656 -7.89 -9.93 1.52
N VAL A 657 -6.67 -9.56 1.92
CA VAL A 657 -5.44 -10.20 1.45
C VAL A 657 -5.34 -11.65 1.91
N ILE A 658 -5.73 -11.96 3.15
CA ILE A 658 -5.76 -13.35 3.64
C ILE A 658 -6.77 -14.17 2.82
N LEU A 659 -7.97 -13.62 2.60
CA LEU A 659 -9.00 -14.26 1.79
C LEU A 659 -8.59 -14.44 0.34
N ALA A 660 -7.85 -13.47 -0.24
CA ALA A 660 -7.26 -13.62 -1.56
C ALA A 660 -6.27 -14.79 -1.59
N SER A 661 -5.37 -14.88 -0.60
CA SER A 661 -4.45 -16.02 -0.48
C SER A 661 -5.20 -17.35 -0.33
N ASN A 662 -6.27 -17.38 0.49
CA ASN A 662 -7.11 -18.55 0.68
C ASN A 662 -7.93 -18.94 -0.56
N ALA A 663 -8.15 -18.02 -1.50
CA ALA A 663 -8.72 -18.32 -2.82
C ALA A 663 -7.65 -18.81 -3.81
N VAL A 664 -6.44 -18.22 -3.77
CA VAL A 664 -5.34 -18.52 -4.69
C VAL A 664 -4.90 -19.97 -4.57
N GLU A 665 -4.64 -20.48 -3.38
CA GLU A 665 -4.11 -21.83 -3.19
C GLU A 665 -5.07 -22.92 -3.73
N PRO A 666 -6.40 -22.89 -3.43
CA PRO A 666 -7.31 -23.85 -4.04
C PRO A 666 -7.53 -23.62 -5.55
N LEU A 667 -7.43 -22.38 -6.08
CA LEU A 667 -7.44 -22.15 -7.53
C LEU A 667 -6.26 -22.84 -8.22
N LEU A 668 -5.06 -22.73 -7.65
CA LEU A 668 -3.87 -23.46 -8.14
C LEU A 668 -4.05 -24.99 -8.03
N ALA A 669 -4.69 -25.47 -6.96
CA ALA A 669 -5.03 -26.88 -6.81
C ALA A 669 -6.05 -27.37 -7.86
N LEU A 670 -6.94 -26.50 -8.32
CA LEU A 670 -7.92 -26.77 -9.37
C LEU A 670 -7.36 -26.59 -10.81
N GLY A 671 -6.14 -26.06 -10.95
CA GLY A 671 -5.53 -25.77 -12.25
C GLY A 671 -5.98 -24.43 -12.87
N GLU A 672 -6.61 -23.54 -12.11
CA GLU A 672 -7.08 -22.22 -12.55
C GLU A 672 -5.98 -21.15 -12.39
N TRP A 673 -4.85 -21.36 -13.05
CA TRP A 673 -3.61 -20.58 -12.88
C TRP A 673 -3.76 -19.10 -13.19
N GLU A 674 -4.41 -18.74 -14.31
CA GLU A 674 -4.59 -17.37 -14.75
C GLU A 674 -5.40 -16.58 -13.74
N ARG A 675 -6.48 -17.16 -13.25
CA ARG A 675 -7.35 -16.55 -12.25
C ARG A 675 -6.64 -16.37 -10.90
N ALA A 676 -5.79 -17.33 -10.53
CA ALA A 676 -4.95 -17.23 -9.34
C ALA A 676 -3.94 -16.09 -9.47
N ASP A 677 -3.26 -15.97 -10.61
CA ASP A 677 -2.28 -14.92 -10.87
C ASP A 677 -2.91 -13.52 -10.89
N GLU A 678 -4.08 -13.34 -11.53
CA GLU A 678 -4.84 -12.08 -11.51
C GLU A 678 -5.20 -11.65 -10.08
N LEU A 679 -5.61 -12.61 -9.25
CA LEU A 679 -5.96 -12.34 -7.85
C LEU A 679 -4.73 -11.97 -7.02
N ILE A 680 -3.58 -12.63 -7.23
CA ILE A 680 -2.32 -12.28 -6.57
C ILE A 680 -1.89 -10.86 -6.99
N ASP A 681 -1.89 -10.55 -8.29
CA ASP A 681 -1.48 -9.25 -8.80
C ASP A 681 -2.30 -8.13 -8.16
N ARG A 682 -3.63 -8.29 -8.12
CA ARG A 682 -4.53 -7.35 -7.49
C ARG A 682 -4.25 -7.20 -5.99
N ALA A 683 -4.05 -8.30 -5.26
CA ALA A 683 -3.82 -8.26 -3.82
C ALA A 683 -2.45 -7.67 -3.45
N VAL A 684 -1.42 -7.92 -4.25
CA VAL A 684 -0.08 -7.34 -4.06
C VAL A 684 -0.08 -5.82 -4.29
N LEU A 685 -0.86 -5.32 -5.27
CA LEU A 685 -1.01 -3.89 -5.52
C LEU A 685 -1.56 -3.11 -4.31
N LEU A 686 -2.28 -3.77 -3.41
CA LEU A 686 -2.79 -3.17 -2.18
C LEU A 686 -1.69 -2.91 -1.12
N ASP A 687 -0.44 -3.36 -1.34
CA ASP A 687 0.68 -3.22 -0.40
C ASP A 687 0.32 -3.69 1.03
N PRO A 688 0.00 -4.98 1.19
CA PRO A 688 -0.44 -5.50 2.47
C PRO A 688 0.69 -5.50 3.52
N PRO A 689 0.35 -5.42 4.82
CA PRO A 689 1.34 -5.60 5.89
C PRO A 689 2.07 -6.94 5.77
N THR A 690 3.36 -6.97 6.17
CA THR A 690 4.24 -8.14 6.03
C THR A 690 3.64 -9.48 6.49
N PRO A 691 2.93 -9.58 7.64
CA PRO A 691 2.33 -10.85 8.06
C PRO A 691 1.25 -11.39 7.12
N PHE A 692 0.64 -10.53 6.30
CA PHE A 692 -0.36 -10.92 5.31
C PHE A 692 0.26 -11.14 3.92
N ALA A 693 1.32 -10.39 3.60
CA ALA A 693 2.00 -10.47 2.32
C ALA A 693 2.71 -11.81 2.10
N VAL A 694 3.20 -12.47 3.17
CA VAL A 694 3.97 -13.72 3.09
C VAL A 694 3.22 -14.83 2.36
N TYR A 695 1.92 -14.93 2.56
CA TYR A 695 1.08 -15.97 1.95
C TYR A 695 0.92 -15.76 0.44
N LEU A 696 0.64 -14.54 -0.01
CA LEU A 696 0.55 -14.20 -1.42
C LEU A 696 1.88 -14.42 -2.16
N HIS A 697 2.97 -13.97 -1.56
CA HIS A 697 4.29 -14.14 -2.16
C HIS A 697 4.71 -15.62 -2.24
N ARG A 698 4.36 -16.42 -1.21
CA ARG A 698 4.55 -17.87 -1.25
C ARG A 698 3.80 -18.49 -2.43
N ALA A 699 2.53 -18.14 -2.61
CA ALA A 699 1.69 -18.64 -3.69
C ALA A 699 2.23 -18.19 -5.06
N ARG A 700 2.70 -16.93 -5.20
CA ARG A 700 3.33 -16.43 -6.44
C ARG A 700 4.60 -17.21 -6.79
N VAL A 701 5.50 -17.41 -5.85
CA VAL A 701 6.74 -18.16 -6.06
C VAL A 701 6.42 -19.60 -6.47
N TRP A 702 5.43 -20.20 -5.83
CA TRP A 702 4.98 -21.56 -6.15
C TRP A 702 4.35 -21.65 -7.55
N SER A 703 3.49 -20.68 -7.95
CA SER A 703 2.93 -20.59 -9.30
C SER A 703 4.04 -20.50 -10.35
N LEU A 704 4.99 -19.60 -10.20
CA LEU A 704 6.13 -19.44 -11.10
C LEU A 704 6.93 -20.75 -11.26
N LEU A 705 7.20 -21.43 -10.14
CA LEU A 705 7.95 -22.68 -10.13
C LEU A 705 7.25 -23.79 -10.95
N TRP A 706 5.95 -23.98 -10.74
CA TRP A 706 5.18 -25.03 -11.43
C TRP A 706 4.83 -24.65 -12.88
N ARG A 707 4.95 -23.39 -13.24
CA ARG A 707 4.92 -22.91 -14.64
C ARG A 707 6.27 -23.04 -15.35
N GLY A 708 7.32 -23.48 -14.65
CA GLY A 708 8.67 -23.66 -15.22
C GLY A 708 9.54 -22.41 -15.21
N GLU A 709 9.09 -21.33 -14.57
CA GLU A 709 9.80 -20.04 -14.45
C GLU A 709 10.73 -20.05 -13.23
N THR A 710 11.63 -21.04 -13.16
CA THR A 710 12.45 -21.33 -11.97
C THR A 710 13.36 -20.18 -11.58
N GLU A 711 13.93 -19.42 -12.52
CA GLU A 711 14.80 -18.28 -12.23
C GLU A 711 14.02 -17.14 -11.57
N ALA A 712 12.86 -16.79 -12.12
CA ALA A 712 11.98 -15.76 -11.57
C ALA A 712 11.49 -16.14 -10.16
N ALA A 713 11.09 -17.39 -9.95
CA ALA A 713 10.71 -17.95 -8.65
C ALA A 713 11.84 -17.83 -7.63
N THR A 714 13.08 -18.19 -8.03
CA THR A 714 14.26 -18.15 -7.16
C THR A 714 14.64 -16.73 -6.77
N GLU A 715 14.61 -15.78 -7.72
CA GLU A 715 14.91 -14.38 -7.46
C GLU A 715 13.88 -13.75 -6.53
N LEU A 716 12.60 -13.97 -6.80
CA LEU A 716 11.51 -13.49 -5.94
C LEU A 716 11.64 -14.05 -4.52
N HIS A 717 11.86 -15.36 -4.37
CA HIS A 717 12.05 -15.97 -3.05
C HIS A 717 13.25 -15.38 -2.30
N ARG A 718 14.38 -15.17 -2.99
CA ARG A 718 15.60 -14.58 -2.40
C ARG A 718 15.35 -13.15 -1.92
N SER A 719 14.66 -12.32 -2.71
CA SER A 719 14.39 -10.93 -2.40
C SER A 719 13.50 -10.76 -1.14
N LEU A 720 12.62 -11.72 -0.87
CA LEU A 720 11.61 -11.63 0.18
C LEU A 720 12.00 -12.35 1.50
N ARG A 721 12.94 -13.29 1.46
CA ARG A 721 13.29 -14.15 2.62
C ARG A 721 13.60 -13.37 3.89
N ALA A 722 14.38 -12.29 3.77
CA ALA A 722 14.76 -11.47 4.92
C ALA A 722 13.56 -10.73 5.53
N SER A 723 12.62 -10.27 4.70
CA SER A 723 11.44 -9.52 5.14
C SER A 723 10.47 -10.39 5.94
N PHE A 724 10.45 -11.70 5.69
CA PHE A 724 9.49 -12.62 6.32
C PHE A 724 10.05 -13.37 7.54
N ALA A 725 11.33 -13.21 7.87
CA ALA A 725 11.99 -13.97 8.95
C ALA A 725 11.22 -13.93 10.28
N GLY A 726 10.73 -12.75 10.70
CA GLY A 726 9.96 -12.61 11.94
C GLY A 726 8.63 -13.35 11.92
N VAL A 727 7.91 -13.34 10.78
CA VAL A 727 6.63 -14.08 10.64
C VAL A 727 6.86 -15.59 10.72
N LEU A 728 7.93 -16.09 10.08
CA LEU A 728 8.28 -17.51 10.11
C LEU A 728 8.66 -17.99 11.52
N GLU A 729 9.12 -17.10 12.40
CA GLU A 729 9.41 -17.43 13.80
C GLU A 729 8.14 -17.70 14.61
N VAL A 730 7.04 -16.97 14.32
CA VAL A 730 5.83 -16.95 15.16
C VAL A 730 4.61 -17.64 14.54
N GLU A 731 4.66 -18.06 13.26
CA GLU A 731 3.54 -18.68 12.55
C GLU A 731 3.96 -20.03 11.94
N MET A 732 3.47 -21.14 12.53
CA MET A 732 3.82 -22.48 12.08
C MET A 732 3.39 -22.73 10.63
N GLN A 733 2.19 -22.31 10.22
CA GLN A 733 1.69 -22.49 8.85
C GLN A 733 2.57 -21.78 7.82
N ALA A 734 3.03 -20.57 8.12
CA ALA A 734 3.94 -19.80 7.25
C ALA A 734 5.31 -20.50 7.16
N ARG A 735 5.83 -20.97 8.30
CA ARG A 735 7.11 -21.69 8.39
C ARG A 735 7.10 -23.00 7.61
N LEU A 736 6.06 -23.82 7.77
CA LEU A 736 5.92 -25.08 7.03
C LEU A 736 5.77 -24.85 5.53
N GLY A 737 4.90 -23.89 5.13
CA GLY A 737 4.69 -23.58 3.72
C GLY A 737 5.94 -23.02 3.02
N MET A 738 6.70 -22.14 3.69
CA MET A 738 7.94 -21.59 3.13
C MET A 738 9.08 -22.61 3.13
N GLY A 739 9.18 -23.50 4.15
CA GLY A 739 10.14 -24.58 4.18
C GLY A 739 9.93 -25.58 3.04
N ARG A 740 8.68 -25.99 2.79
CA ARG A 740 8.30 -26.80 1.62
C ARG A 740 8.75 -26.13 0.33
N LEU A 741 8.40 -24.85 0.13
CA LEU A 741 8.73 -24.09 -1.07
C LEU A 741 10.24 -23.97 -1.28
N ALA A 742 11.00 -23.71 -0.22
CA ALA A 742 12.46 -23.62 -0.28
C ALA A 742 13.10 -24.96 -0.70
N ALA A 743 12.58 -26.09 -0.20
CA ALA A 743 13.03 -27.42 -0.63
C ALA A 743 12.71 -27.69 -2.11
N GLU A 744 11.51 -27.33 -2.58
CA GLU A 744 11.13 -27.47 -4.00
C GLU A 744 12.00 -26.60 -4.92
N LEU A 745 12.26 -25.34 -4.55
CA LEU A 745 13.15 -24.44 -5.29
C LEU A 745 14.58 -24.95 -5.36
N ALA A 746 15.11 -25.45 -4.25
CA ALA A 746 16.46 -26.04 -4.22
C ALA A 746 16.56 -27.26 -5.13
N LEU A 747 15.54 -28.15 -5.13
CA LEU A 747 15.44 -29.27 -6.06
C LEU A 747 15.42 -28.81 -7.53
N ALA A 748 14.64 -27.78 -7.84
CA ALA A 748 14.50 -27.26 -9.20
C ALA A 748 15.80 -26.59 -9.70
N ASN A 749 16.61 -26.03 -8.80
CA ASN A 749 17.91 -25.45 -9.08
C ASN A 749 19.08 -26.44 -8.98
N ASP A 750 18.80 -27.74 -8.82
CA ASP A 750 19.82 -28.81 -8.65
C ASP A 750 20.74 -28.64 -7.43
N ASP A 751 20.32 -27.84 -6.44
CA ASP A 751 21.01 -27.66 -5.14
C ASP A 751 20.56 -28.76 -4.16
N LEU A 752 21.08 -29.98 -4.30
CA LEU A 752 20.73 -31.09 -3.43
C LEU A 752 21.13 -30.91 -1.96
N PRO A 753 22.31 -30.33 -1.64
CA PRO A 753 22.64 -30.01 -0.24
C PRO A 753 21.68 -28.99 0.37
N GLY A 754 21.27 -27.98 -0.38
CA GLY A 754 20.26 -27.01 0.02
C GLY A 754 18.89 -27.64 0.19
N ALA A 755 18.45 -28.45 -0.79
CA ALA A 755 17.19 -29.17 -0.73
C ALA A 755 17.10 -30.09 0.49
N TRP A 756 18.15 -30.82 0.81
CA TRP A 756 18.22 -31.68 2.01
C TRP A 756 18.13 -30.88 3.30
N ARG A 757 18.87 -29.76 3.40
CA ARG A 757 18.81 -28.88 4.58
C ARG A 757 17.38 -28.37 4.83
N GLU A 758 16.72 -27.91 3.78
CA GLU A 758 15.33 -27.42 3.89
C GLU A 758 14.35 -28.58 4.13
N ALA A 759 14.48 -29.73 3.47
CA ALA A 759 13.58 -30.87 3.63
C ALA A 759 13.57 -31.43 5.06
N ARG A 760 14.74 -31.56 5.70
CA ARG A 760 14.82 -32.08 7.07
C ARG A 760 14.36 -31.09 8.14
N ALA A 761 14.17 -29.80 7.81
CA ALA A 761 13.79 -28.77 8.78
C ALA A 761 12.44 -29.06 9.48
N ILE A 762 11.51 -29.80 8.82
CA ILE A 762 10.25 -30.20 9.44
C ILE A 762 10.45 -31.08 10.67
N LEU A 763 11.53 -31.87 10.74
CA LEU A 763 11.85 -32.74 11.89
C LEU A 763 12.32 -31.94 13.11
N ALA A 764 12.71 -30.68 12.93
CA ALA A 764 13.08 -29.78 14.02
C ALA A 764 11.89 -29.13 14.73
N GLU A 765 10.66 -29.32 14.21
CA GLU A 765 9.45 -28.81 14.85
C GLU A 765 9.23 -29.49 16.20
N LYS A 766 9.10 -28.70 17.27
CA LYS A 766 8.92 -29.20 18.64
C LYS A 766 7.47 -29.69 18.91
N LEU A 767 6.54 -29.13 18.18
CA LEU A 767 5.11 -29.47 18.26
C LEU A 767 4.73 -30.39 17.09
N LEU A 768 3.60 -31.07 17.18
CA LEU A 768 3.06 -31.80 16.03
C LEU A 768 2.75 -30.78 14.93
N PRO A 769 3.37 -30.89 13.73
CA PRO A 769 3.11 -29.95 12.66
C PRO A 769 1.63 -30.00 12.20
N LEU A 770 1.11 -28.88 11.71
CA LEU A 770 -0.25 -28.77 11.18
C LEU A 770 -0.44 -29.71 9.99
N PRO A 771 -1.40 -30.68 10.01
CA PRO A 771 -1.48 -31.78 9.05
C PRO A 771 -1.52 -31.32 7.60
N GLY A 772 -2.45 -30.45 7.22
CA GLY A 772 -2.64 -29.99 5.86
C GLY A 772 -1.44 -29.25 5.24
N TYR A 773 -0.52 -28.73 6.07
CA TYR A 773 0.75 -28.11 5.63
C TYR A 773 1.91 -29.12 5.68
N ALA A 774 1.89 -30.02 6.64
CA ALA A 774 2.97 -30.98 6.86
C ALA A 774 3.00 -32.12 5.83
N GLU A 775 1.83 -32.66 5.44
CA GLU A 775 1.74 -33.79 4.50
C GLU A 775 2.35 -33.47 3.15
N PRO A 776 2.00 -32.35 2.45
CA PRO A 776 2.66 -32.01 1.19
C PRO A 776 4.15 -31.68 1.37
N TYR A 777 4.58 -31.21 2.55
CA TYR A 777 6.00 -30.97 2.83
C TYR A 777 6.76 -32.31 2.94
N LEU A 778 6.19 -33.32 3.62
CA LEU A 778 6.78 -34.65 3.73
C LEU A 778 6.92 -35.33 2.36
N TRP A 779 5.93 -35.17 1.46
CA TRP A 779 6.08 -35.60 0.07
C TRP A 779 7.25 -34.92 -0.62
N VAL A 780 7.45 -33.61 -0.50
CA VAL A 780 8.61 -32.94 -1.05
C VAL A 780 9.90 -33.46 -0.42
N ALA A 781 9.93 -33.73 0.89
CA ALA A 781 11.06 -34.36 1.56
C ALA A 781 11.40 -35.74 0.96
N ALA A 782 10.39 -36.58 0.64
CA ALA A 782 10.60 -37.85 -0.07
C ALA A 782 11.21 -37.65 -1.46
N ARG A 783 10.78 -36.63 -2.22
CA ARG A 783 11.39 -36.28 -3.52
C ARG A 783 12.88 -35.91 -3.37
N VAL A 784 13.22 -35.15 -2.31
CA VAL A 784 14.61 -34.80 -2.01
C VAL A 784 15.42 -36.06 -1.68
N VAL A 785 14.89 -36.95 -0.82
CA VAL A 785 15.52 -38.24 -0.48
C VAL A 785 15.77 -39.05 -1.75
N ALA A 786 14.79 -39.21 -2.61
CA ALA A 786 14.92 -39.93 -3.87
C ALA A 786 16.01 -39.33 -4.77
N ALA A 787 16.07 -38.00 -4.87
CA ALA A 787 17.07 -37.29 -5.66
C ALA A 787 18.50 -37.45 -5.10
N VAL A 788 18.66 -37.42 -3.77
CA VAL A 788 19.96 -37.66 -3.08
C VAL A 788 20.42 -39.09 -3.30
N ARG A 789 19.53 -40.08 -3.15
CA ARG A 789 19.85 -41.51 -3.40
C ARG A 789 20.22 -41.78 -4.84
N ALA A 790 19.57 -41.10 -5.80
CA ALA A 790 19.89 -41.23 -7.21
C ALA A 790 21.25 -40.65 -7.61
N ARG A 791 21.81 -39.71 -6.81
CA ARG A 791 23.06 -39.00 -7.11
C ARG A 791 24.00 -38.95 -5.92
N PRO A 792 24.60 -40.07 -5.50
CA PRO A 792 25.41 -40.15 -4.27
C PRO A 792 26.58 -39.13 -4.17
N GLY A 793 27.20 -38.80 -5.31
CA GLY A 793 28.28 -37.82 -5.37
C GLY A 793 27.91 -36.34 -5.31
N ALA A 794 26.59 -36.01 -5.31
CA ALA A 794 26.11 -34.64 -5.31
C ALA A 794 25.93 -34.03 -3.89
N VAL A 795 26.13 -34.83 -2.86
CA VAL A 795 26.03 -34.39 -1.45
C VAL A 795 27.29 -34.75 -0.68
N PRO A 796 27.64 -34.03 0.42
CA PRO A 796 28.76 -34.32 1.25
C PRO A 796 28.72 -35.75 1.85
N ASP A 797 29.90 -36.32 2.14
CA ASP A 797 30.05 -37.59 2.85
C ASP A 797 29.31 -37.54 4.22
N GLY A 798 28.55 -38.57 4.54
CA GLY A 798 27.76 -38.69 5.77
C GLY A 798 26.27 -38.28 5.59
N VAL A 799 25.91 -37.48 4.60
CA VAL A 799 24.49 -37.08 4.34
C VAL A 799 23.62 -38.29 4.04
N HIS A 800 24.11 -39.35 3.38
CA HIS A 800 23.35 -40.56 3.07
C HIS A 800 22.86 -41.26 4.35
N ALA A 801 23.71 -41.40 5.36
CA ALA A 801 23.33 -41.99 6.64
C ALA A 801 22.27 -41.17 7.38
N GLU A 802 22.37 -39.83 7.29
CA GLU A 802 21.33 -38.92 7.82
C GLU A 802 20.02 -39.07 7.07
N VAL A 803 20.03 -39.20 5.76
CA VAL A 803 18.86 -39.36 4.90
C VAL A 803 18.12 -40.64 5.28
N ASP A 804 18.81 -41.78 5.43
CA ASP A 804 18.20 -43.07 5.76
C ASP A 804 17.59 -43.07 7.17
N ALA A 805 18.24 -42.40 8.13
CA ALA A 805 17.68 -42.22 9.47
C ALA A 805 16.41 -41.34 9.42
N ALA A 806 16.45 -40.22 8.68
CA ALA A 806 15.34 -39.29 8.58
C ALA A 806 14.11 -39.86 7.85
N VAL A 807 14.28 -40.82 6.92
CA VAL A 807 13.14 -41.51 6.28
C VAL A 807 12.27 -42.21 7.32
N THR A 808 12.87 -42.84 8.34
CA THR A 808 12.14 -43.46 9.43
C THR A 808 11.36 -42.42 10.23
N GLU A 809 11.95 -41.26 10.50
CA GLU A 809 11.30 -40.17 11.22
C GLU A 809 10.17 -39.52 10.37
N PHE A 810 10.38 -39.34 9.07
CA PHE A 810 9.34 -38.84 8.17
C PHE A 810 8.12 -39.79 8.12
N ARG A 811 8.35 -41.12 8.03
CA ARG A 811 7.26 -42.10 8.07
C ARG A 811 6.50 -42.06 9.39
N ALA A 812 7.22 -42.04 10.52
CA ALA A 812 6.61 -41.96 11.85
C ALA A 812 5.78 -40.65 12.00
N LEU A 813 6.25 -39.54 11.41
CA LEU A 813 5.49 -38.30 11.41
C LEU A 813 4.25 -38.42 10.53
N LEU A 814 4.36 -38.98 9.33
CA LEU A 814 3.24 -39.18 8.41
C LEU A 814 2.15 -40.10 9.00
N GLU A 815 2.54 -41.20 9.71
CA GLU A 815 1.61 -42.05 10.43
C GLU A 815 0.85 -41.30 11.53
N ARG A 816 1.51 -40.39 12.25
CA ARG A 816 0.85 -39.56 13.28
C ARG A 816 -0.17 -38.59 12.68
N LEU A 817 -0.03 -38.23 11.42
CA LEU A 817 -0.92 -37.33 10.67
C LEU A 817 -2.00 -38.08 9.87
N ALA A 818 -1.99 -39.43 9.82
CA ALA A 818 -2.86 -40.26 8.98
C ALA A 818 -4.38 -40.09 9.23
N PHE A 819 -4.76 -39.45 10.34
CA PHE A 819 -6.16 -39.10 10.62
C PHE A 819 -6.69 -37.94 9.71
N TRP A 820 -5.81 -37.22 9.03
CA TRP A 820 -6.20 -36.10 8.20
C TRP A 820 -6.84 -36.57 6.88
N PRO A 821 -7.91 -35.91 6.39
CA PRO A 821 -8.69 -36.40 5.23
C PRO A 821 -7.89 -36.60 3.92
N THR A 822 -6.79 -35.86 3.74
CA THR A 822 -5.90 -35.95 2.57
C THR A 822 -4.68 -36.85 2.81
N GLY A 823 -4.49 -37.38 4.05
CA GLY A 823 -3.29 -38.10 4.46
C GLY A 823 -2.98 -39.32 3.63
N TRP A 824 -3.98 -40.09 3.22
CA TRP A 824 -3.79 -41.27 2.36
C TRP A 824 -3.28 -40.91 0.96
N ILE A 825 -3.63 -39.71 0.42
CA ILE A 825 -3.14 -39.21 -0.88
C ILE A 825 -1.64 -38.95 -0.77
N TRP A 826 -1.26 -38.13 0.22
CA TRP A 826 0.13 -37.77 0.44
C TRP A 826 1.01 -38.92 0.84
N SER A 827 0.46 -39.92 1.61
CA SER A 827 1.15 -41.17 1.95
C SER A 827 1.44 -42.00 0.72
N ALA A 828 0.48 -42.16 -0.21
CA ALA A 828 0.71 -42.89 -1.46
C ALA A 828 1.81 -42.19 -2.31
N MET A 829 1.77 -40.87 -2.41
CA MET A 829 2.78 -40.09 -3.11
C MET A 829 4.16 -40.19 -2.45
N PHE A 830 4.22 -40.11 -1.13
CA PHE A 830 5.45 -40.25 -0.34
C PHE A 830 6.10 -41.59 -0.51
N GLU A 831 5.33 -42.68 -0.36
CA GLU A 831 5.87 -44.04 -0.47
C GLU A 831 6.31 -44.39 -1.90
N ALA A 832 5.59 -43.91 -2.92
CA ALA A 832 5.98 -44.09 -4.31
C ALA A 832 7.32 -43.42 -4.66
N GLU A 833 7.63 -42.27 -4.09
CA GLU A 833 8.95 -41.63 -4.25
C GLU A 833 10.10 -42.46 -3.66
N LEU A 834 9.83 -43.20 -2.58
CA LEU A 834 10.84 -43.98 -1.86
C LEU A 834 10.90 -45.46 -2.27
N ALA A 835 9.90 -45.95 -2.98
CA ALA A 835 9.83 -47.35 -3.39
C ALA A 835 10.96 -47.72 -4.38
N GLU A 836 11.66 -48.83 -4.11
CA GLU A 836 12.70 -49.33 -5.00
C GLU A 836 12.12 -50.44 -5.89
N ALA A 837 12.64 -50.58 -7.13
CA ALA A 837 12.24 -51.66 -8.02
C ALA A 837 12.56 -53.03 -7.37
N SER A 838 11.64 -53.99 -7.56
CA SER A 838 11.80 -55.34 -7.02
C SER A 838 13.12 -56.01 -7.47
N GLU A 839 13.75 -56.84 -6.63
CA GLU A 839 14.97 -57.59 -6.95
C GLU A 839 14.84 -58.36 -8.26
N GLY A 840 15.64 -57.98 -9.26
CA GLY A 840 15.63 -58.58 -10.61
C GLY A 840 15.65 -57.55 -11.74
N ALA A 841 15.30 -56.28 -11.52
CA ALA A 841 15.28 -55.21 -12.50
C ALA A 841 16.54 -54.31 -12.50
N GLY A 842 17.62 -54.75 -11.92
CA GLY A 842 18.97 -54.25 -12.17
C GLY A 842 19.37 -52.86 -11.61
N ALA A 843 18.68 -52.22 -10.71
CA ALA A 843 19.21 -51.09 -9.94
C ALA A 843 18.25 -50.71 -8.82
N GLY A 844 18.66 -50.80 -7.56
CA GLY A 844 17.97 -50.28 -6.38
C GLY A 844 17.94 -48.76 -6.33
N VAL A 845 17.28 -48.12 -7.29
CA VAL A 845 17.10 -46.65 -7.30
C VAL A 845 15.70 -46.30 -6.79
N ALA A 846 15.62 -45.47 -5.80
CA ALA A 846 14.36 -45.00 -5.21
C ALA A 846 13.43 -44.37 -6.28
N GLY A 847 12.14 -44.64 -6.14
CA GLY A 847 11.11 -44.11 -7.06
C GLY A 847 10.98 -44.87 -8.39
N THR A 848 11.49 -46.10 -8.48
CA THR A 848 11.43 -46.88 -9.70
C THR A 848 10.42 -48.04 -9.64
N ASP A 849 9.65 -48.21 -8.59
CA ASP A 849 8.59 -49.21 -8.50
C ASP A 849 7.31 -48.74 -9.23
N ALA A 850 7.05 -49.35 -10.40
CA ALA A 850 5.85 -49.04 -11.18
C ALA A 850 4.53 -49.37 -10.47
N ALA A 851 4.52 -50.37 -9.56
CA ALA A 851 3.31 -50.72 -8.80
C ALA A 851 2.98 -49.65 -7.73
N ALA A 852 3.98 -49.15 -7.03
CA ALA A 852 3.82 -48.03 -6.08
C ALA A 852 3.31 -46.77 -6.78
N TRP A 853 3.85 -46.43 -7.95
CA TRP A 853 3.37 -45.29 -8.74
C TRP A 853 1.94 -45.48 -9.27
N ARG A 854 1.50 -46.70 -9.56
CA ARG A 854 0.10 -46.95 -9.91
C ARG A 854 -0.86 -46.62 -8.78
N SER A 855 -0.52 -47.00 -7.53
CA SER A 855 -1.27 -46.60 -6.35
C SER A 855 -1.26 -45.07 -6.14
N ALA A 856 -0.12 -44.41 -6.39
CA ALA A 856 -0.03 -42.96 -6.31
C ALA A 856 -0.87 -42.26 -7.39
N VAL A 857 -0.96 -42.78 -8.61
CA VAL A 857 -1.85 -42.28 -9.66
C VAL A 857 -3.31 -42.39 -9.29
N GLU A 858 -3.73 -43.54 -8.72
CA GLU A 858 -5.10 -43.71 -8.19
C GLU A 858 -5.41 -42.67 -7.08
N ALA A 859 -4.47 -42.45 -6.16
CA ALA A 859 -4.61 -41.45 -5.08
C ALA A 859 -4.64 -40.02 -5.64
N ALA A 860 -3.79 -39.69 -6.63
CA ALA A 860 -3.73 -38.40 -7.27
C ALA A 860 -4.97 -38.07 -8.16
N ALA A 861 -5.73 -39.08 -8.56
CA ALA A 861 -6.98 -38.94 -9.29
C ALA A 861 -8.21 -38.74 -8.37
N ALA A 862 -8.04 -38.76 -7.06
CA ALA A 862 -9.14 -38.62 -6.10
C ALA A 862 -9.69 -37.18 -6.12
N PRO A 863 -11.00 -36.96 -5.85
CA PRO A 863 -11.62 -35.63 -5.86
C PRO A 863 -10.99 -34.59 -4.89
N ARG A 864 -10.32 -35.10 -3.83
CA ARG A 864 -9.63 -34.26 -2.83
C ARG A 864 -8.17 -33.98 -3.17
N ALA A 865 -7.64 -34.60 -4.22
CA ALA A 865 -6.26 -34.42 -4.61
C ALA A 865 -6.09 -33.10 -5.39
N PRO A 866 -5.02 -32.34 -5.14
CA PRO A 866 -4.66 -31.21 -6.01
C PRO A 866 -4.39 -31.66 -7.45
N GLY A 867 -4.93 -30.97 -8.46
CA GLY A 867 -4.89 -31.35 -9.86
C GLY A 867 -3.49 -31.49 -10.46
N PHE A 868 -2.49 -30.80 -9.89
CA PHE A 868 -1.09 -30.92 -10.31
C PHE A 868 -0.44 -32.27 -9.94
N LEU A 869 -1.01 -33.04 -9.01
CA LEU A 869 -0.46 -34.33 -8.61
C LEU A 869 -0.66 -35.41 -9.69
N ALA A 870 -1.80 -35.44 -10.37
CA ALA A 870 -2.12 -36.48 -11.36
C ALA A 870 -1.10 -36.52 -12.52
N PRO A 871 -0.80 -35.41 -13.22
CA PRO A 871 0.20 -35.45 -14.29
C PRO A 871 1.62 -35.76 -13.78
N TYR A 872 1.94 -35.34 -12.52
CA TYR A 872 3.21 -35.67 -11.91
C TYR A 872 3.32 -37.18 -11.62
N ALA A 873 2.31 -37.80 -10.99
CA ALA A 873 2.30 -39.22 -10.67
C ALA A 873 2.36 -40.10 -11.93
N LEU A 874 1.59 -39.71 -12.98
CA LEU A 874 1.62 -40.40 -14.29
C LEU A 874 3.00 -40.30 -14.98
N LEU A 875 3.65 -39.14 -14.92
CA LEU A 875 5.02 -38.98 -15.41
C LEU A 875 5.98 -39.93 -14.70
N ARG A 876 5.93 -39.96 -13.35
CA ARG A 876 6.77 -40.81 -12.52
C ARG A 876 6.51 -42.30 -12.77
N GLN A 877 5.23 -42.69 -12.96
CA GLN A 877 4.87 -44.04 -13.37
C GLN A 877 5.51 -44.38 -14.71
N GLY A 878 5.43 -43.51 -15.73
CA GLY A 878 6.08 -43.69 -17.00
C GLY A 878 7.61 -43.81 -16.91
N GLU A 879 8.25 -43.02 -16.06
CA GLU A 879 9.70 -43.13 -15.76
C GLU A 879 10.03 -44.48 -15.11
N ALA A 880 9.22 -45.00 -14.19
CA ALA A 880 9.40 -46.29 -13.54
C ALA A 880 9.18 -47.45 -14.52
N GLU A 881 8.17 -47.37 -15.40
CA GLU A 881 7.91 -48.37 -16.47
C GLU A 881 9.05 -48.41 -17.49
N LEU A 882 9.67 -47.26 -17.82
CA LEU A 882 10.88 -47.22 -18.64
C LEU A 882 12.07 -47.89 -17.96
N ALA A 883 12.22 -47.76 -16.67
CA ALA A 883 13.31 -48.39 -15.91
C ALA A 883 13.23 -49.91 -15.95
N VAL A 884 12.04 -50.52 -16.05
CA VAL A 884 11.83 -51.95 -16.21
C VAL A 884 11.65 -52.37 -17.67
N ALA A 885 11.96 -51.49 -18.62
CA ALA A 885 11.89 -51.67 -20.06
C ALA A 885 10.48 -51.98 -20.64
N ASP A 886 9.42 -51.68 -19.91
CA ASP A 886 8.03 -51.71 -20.41
C ASP A 886 7.68 -50.44 -21.21
N ARG A 887 8.15 -50.38 -22.45
CA ARG A 887 7.94 -49.23 -23.32
C ARG A 887 6.47 -49.00 -23.71
N THR A 888 5.65 -50.06 -23.69
CA THR A 888 4.23 -49.96 -24.07
C THR A 888 3.43 -49.27 -22.94
N ALA A 889 3.62 -49.72 -21.72
CA ALA A 889 3.02 -49.09 -20.56
C ALA A 889 3.53 -47.65 -20.37
N ALA A 890 4.85 -47.44 -20.48
CA ALA A 890 5.46 -46.13 -20.39
C ALA A 890 4.91 -45.13 -21.41
N ARG A 891 4.67 -45.53 -22.67
CA ARG A 891 4.03 -44.65 -23.66
C ARG A 891 2.61 -44.26 -23.24
N ALA A 892 1.83 -45.20 -22.73
CA ALA A 892 0.46 -44.92 -22.28
C ALA A 892 0.46 -43.93 -21.08
N SER A 893 1.32 -44.17 -20.08
CA SER A 893 1.44 -43.34 -18.90
C SER A 893 1.94 -41.92 -19.25
N LEU A 894 2.97 -41.79 -20.10
CA LEU A 894 3.50 -40.49 -20.55
C LEU A 894 2.51 -39.71 -21.41
N GLN A 895 1.71 -40.39 -22.28
CA GLN A 895 0.65 -39.72 -23.02
C GLN A 895 -0.45 -39.21 -22.10
N ALA A 896 -0.92 -40.03 -21.19
CA ALA A 896 -1.92 -39.60 -20.20
C ALA A 896 -1.39 -38.44 -19.35
N ALA A 897 -0.11 -38.51 -18.92
CA ALA A 897 0.53 -37.40 -18.17
C ALA A 897 0.56 -36.12 -18.99
N PHE A 898 0.88 -36.19 -20.28
CA PHE A 898 0.94 -35.04 -21.18
C PHE A 898 -0.44 -34.39 -21.36
N ASP A 899 -1.46 -35.18 -21.61
CA ASP A 899 -2.82 -34.71 -21.84
C ASP A 899 -3.37 -33.98 -20.59
N VAL A 900 -3.10 -34.53 -19.40
CA VAL A 900 -3.52 -33.90 -18.13
C VAL A 900 -2.68 -32.65 -17.79
N ALA A 901 -1.36 -32.68 -18.06
CA ALA A 901 -0.49 -31.52 -17.82
C ALA A 901 -0.81 -30.34 -18.74
N GLU A 902 -1.13 -30.62 -20.01
CA GLU A 902 -1.50 -29.59 -21.00
C GLU A 902 -2.85 -28.96 -20.65
N SER A 903 -3.87 -29.78 -20.39
CA SER A 903 -5.20 -29.30 -20.02
C SER A 903 -5.22 -28.59 -18.65
N GLY A 904 -4.40 -29.04 -17.71
CA GLY A 904 -4.27 -28.45 -16.36
C GLY A 904 -3.25 -27.31 -16.24
N GLY A 905 -2.58 -26.92 -17.35
CA GLY A 905 -1.63 -25.79 -17.36
C GLY A 905 -0.33 -26.00 -16.57
N VAL A 906 0.02 -27.26 -16.22
CA VAL A 906 1.19 -27.61 -15.39
C VAL A 906 2.45 -27.70 -16.25
N LYS A 907 2.95 -26.55 -16.72
CA LYS A 907 3.99 -26.44 -17.75
C LYS A 907 5.31 -27.12 -17.35
N ALA A 908 5.75 -27.00 -16.08
CA ALA A 908 7.00 -27.63 -15.62
C ALA A 908 6.96 -29.16 -15.75
N VAL A 909 5.82 -29.78 -15.43
CA VAL A 909 5.63 -31.23 -15.58
C VAL A 909 5.53 -31.60 -17.05
N ARG A 910 4.75 -30.85 -17.86
CA ARG A 910 4.65 -31.06 -19.32
C ARG A 910 6.04 -31.06 -19.98
N ASP A 911 6.86 -30.07 -19.70
CA ASP A 911 8.19 -29.91 -20.27
C ASP A 911 9.12 -31.07 -19.84
N ARG A 912 8.97 -31.59 -18.62
CA ARG A 912 9.68 -32.81 -18.19
C ARG A 912 9.19 -34.04 -18.91
N ILE A 913 7.87 -34.21 -19.13
CA ILE A 913 7.28 -35.29 -19.90
C ILE A 913 7.86 -35.31 -21.32
N MET A 914 7.92 -34.17 -21.99
CA MET A 914 8.49 -34.04 -23.33
C MET A 914 9.96 -34.47 -23.38
N ARG A 915 10.77 -34.06 -22.40
CA ARG A 915 12.18 -34.47 -22.28
C ARG A 915 12.32 -35.98 -22.09
N VAL A 916 11.54 -36.59 -21.21
CA VAL A 916 11.56 -38.05 -20.95
C VAL A 916 11.12 -38.80 -22.15
N ALA A 917 10.02 -38.44 -22.80
CA ALA A 917 9.51 -39.08 -24.01
C ALA A 917 10.51 -39.01 -25.17
N SER A 918 11.12 -37.82 -25.40
CA SER A 918 12.16 -37.60 -26.39
C SER A 918 13.40 -38.49 -26.14
N ALA A 919 13.91 -38.50 -24.91
CA ALA A 919 15.05 -39.32 -24.50
C ALA A 919 14.77 -40.82 -24.68
N ALA A 920 13.53 -41.25 -24.41
CA ALA A 920 13.08 -42.62 -24.63
C ALA A 920 12.71 -42.96 -26.11
N GLY A 921 12.70 -41.99 -27.03
CA GLY A 921 12.23 -42.15 -28.39
C GLY A 921 10.74 -42.52 -28.49
N ILE A 922 9.91 -41.94 -27.58
CA ILE A 922 8.45 -42.12 -27.56
C ILE A 922 7.80 -40.89 -28.19
N ALA A 923 6.99 -41.10 -29.24
CA ALA A 923 6.19 -40.05 -29.84
C ALA A 923 4.89 -39.86 -29.03
N LEU A 924 4.58 -38.62 -28.61
CA LEU A 924 3.34 -38.23 -27.99
C LEU A 924 2.39 -37.60 -29.01
N GLU A 925 1.09 -37.85 -28.89
CA GLU A 925 0.04 -37.30 -29.75
C GLU A 925 -0.40 -35.93 -29.20
N GLY A 926 -0.89 -35.02 -30.08
CA GLY A 926 -1.39 -33.70 -29.65
C GLY A 926 -0.33 -32.58 -29.63
N ILE A 927 0.92 -32.87 -29.90
CA ILE A 927 1.93 -31.84 -30.16
C ILE A 927 1.60 -31.29 -31.55
N GLY A 928 1.00 -30.10 -31.62
CA GLY A 928 0.52 -29.45 -32.85
C GLY A 928 1.54 -29.56 -33.98
N GLY A 929 1.07 -29.93 -35.15
CA GLY A 929 1.87 -30.24 -36.34
C GLY A 929 2.72 -29.08 -36.80
N GLY A 930 3.92 -29.02 -36.29
CA GLY A 930 5.00 -28.13 -36.65
C GLY A 930 6.31 -28.86 -36.39
N ALA A 931 6.81 -29.54 -37.41
CA ALA A 931 8.14 -30.17 -37.52
C ALA A 931 8.53 -31.08 -36.34
N ALA A 932 8.56 -32.40 -36.61
CA ALA A 932 9.33 -33.31 -35.76
C ALA A 932 10.71 -32.69 -35.53
N LEU A 933 10.95 -32.20 -34.31
CA LEU A 933 12.30 -31.87 -33.87
C LEU A 933 13.08 -33.17 -33.75
N VAL A 934 13.59 -33.59 -34.88
CA VAL A 934 14.76 -34.47 -34.92
C VAL A 934 15.90 -33.59 -34.43
N VAL A 935 16.16 -33.60 -33.14
CA VAL A 935 17.39 -33.05 -32.60
C VAL A 935 18.49 -34.00 -33.03
N PRO A 936 19.43 -33.62 -33.94
CA PRO A 936 20.62 -34.43 -34.19
C PRO A 936 21.38 -34.49 -32.85
N ALA A 937 21.87 -35.69 -32.51
CA ALA A 937 22.81 -35.85 -31.43
C ALA A 937 24.10 -35.06 -31.77
N GLY A 938 24.21 -33.84 -31.28
CA GLY A 938 25.35 -32.97 -31.55
C GLY A 938 24.94 -31.50 -31.49
N GLY A 939 25.24 -30.82 -30.34
CA GLY A 939 25.55 -29.39 -30.36
C GLY A 939 24.39 -28.38 -30.33
N ILE A 940 23.75 -28.19 -29.19
CA ILE A 940 23.00 -26.95 -28.90
C ILE A 940 23.98 -25.76 -28.68
N ALA A 941 25.28 -26.03 -28.50
CA ALA A 941 26.31 -25.02 -28.36
C ALA A 941 26.62 -24.21 -29.65
N ASP A 942 26.38 -24.75 -30.85
CA ASP A 942 26.79 -24.13 -32.10
C ASP A 942 25.77 -23.17 -32.75
N SER A 943 24.47 -23.27 -32.38
CA SER A 943 23.44 -22.39 -32.94
C SER A 943 23.35 -21.00 -32.25
N LEU A 944 23.55 -20.95 -30.93
CA LEU A 944 23.61 -19.67 -30.18
C LEU A 944 24.91 -18.92 -30.48
N ALA A 945 26.01 -19.61 -30.73
CA ALA A 945 27.29 -19.02 -31.09
C ALA A 945 27.29 -18.34 -32.49
N ALA A 946 26.44 -18.76 -33.42
CA ALA A 946 26.37 -18.19 -34.76
C ALA A 946 25.62 -16.85 -34.78
N ASP A 947 24.55 -16.71 -34.04
CA ASP A 947 23.79 -15.47 -33.95
C ASP A 947 24.55 -14.39 -33.11
N ASP A 948 25.21 -14.80 -32.03
CA ASP A 948 26.05 -13.91 -31.21
C ASP A 948 27.32 -13.50 -31.94
N ALA A 949 27.90 -14.33 -32.78
CA ALA A 949 29.04 -13.97 -33.64
C ALA A 949 28.68 -12.94 -34.72
N ALA A 950 27.48 -13.03 -35.29
CA ALA A 950 26.96 -12.04 -36.25
C ALA A 950 26.70 -10.68 -35.58
N ALA A 951 26.09 -10.67 -34.40
CA ALA A 951 25.83 -9.45 -33.66
C ALA A 951 27.11 -8.75 -33.17
N THR A 952 28.16 -9.50 -32.82
CA THR A 952 29.46 -8.96 -32.43
C THR A 952 30.26 -8.41 -33.61
N ALA A 953 30.00 -8.88 -34.83
CA ALA A 953 30.60 -8.33 -36.06
C ALA A 953 30.14 -6.86 -36.35
N GLU A 954 28.97 -6.47 -35.84
CA GLU A 954 28.44 -5.09 -35.97
C GLU A 954 29.03 -4.10 -34.95
N LEU A 955 29.81 -4.56 -33.98
CA LEU A 955 30.44 -3.67 -32.98
C LEU A 955 31.67 -2.96 -33.60
N THR A 956 31.80 -1.66 -33.36
CA THR A 956 32.99 -0.89 -33.69
C THR A 956 34.18 -1.38 -32.84
N ALA A 957 35.41 -1.11 -33.32
CA ALA A 957 36.62 -1.46 -32.58
C ALA A 957 36.62 -0.92 -31.13
N ARG A 958 36.02 0.28 -30.94
CA ARG A 958 35.93 0.91 -29.65
C ARG A 958 34.88 0.24 -28.75
N GLU A 959 33.76 -0.15 -29.31
CA GLU A 959 32.70 -0.89 -28.57
C GLU A 959 33.19 -2.28 -28.19
N ARG A 960 33.99 -2.96 -28.98
CA ARG A 960 34.61 -4.23 -28.61
C ARG A 960 35.57 -4.09 -27.43
N GLN A 961 36.43 -3.06 -27.41
CA GLN A 961 37.28 -2.78 -26.26
C GLN A 961 36.48 -2.51 -24.98
N VAL A 962 35.39 -1.79 -25.09
CA VAL A 962 34.50 -1.53 -23.95
C VAL A 962 33.81 -2.82 -23.52
N LEU A 963 33.36 -3.68 -24.43
CA LEU A 963 32.74 -4.98 -24.12
C LEU A 963 33.69 -5.95 -23.41
N GLU A 964 34.95 -6.00 -23.82
CA GLU A 964 35.99 -6.77 -23.12
C GLU A 964 36.16 -6.33 -21.66
N LEU A 965 36.20 -5.03 -21.42
CA LEU A 965 36.30 -4.47 -20.06
C LEU A 965 35.01 -4.65 -19.24
N ILE A 966 33.84 -4.74 -19.92
CA ILE A 966 32.59 -5.13 -19.27
C ILE A 966 32.65 -6.60 -18.83
N ALA A 967 33.20 -7.47 -19.64
CA ALA A 967 33.38 -8.89 -19.31
C ALA A 967 34.39 -9.09 -18.16
N GLU A 968 35.35 -8.18 -17.99
CA GLU A 968 36.25 -8.15 -16.83
C GLU A 968 35.61 -7.55 -15.56
N GLY A 969 34.35 -7.12 -15.62
CA GLY A 969 33.59 -6.61 -14.47
C GLY A 969 33.85 -5.13 -14.11
N LEU A 970 34.56 -4.36 -14.93
CA LEU A 970 34.93 -2.96 -14.64
C LEU A 970 33.72 -2.02 -14.70
N SER A 971 33.55 -1.10 -13.77
CA SER A 971 32.54 -0.05 -13.79
C SER A 971 32.79 0.99 -14.92
N ASN A 972 31.78 1.75 -15.34
CA ASN A 972 31.92 2.77 -16.39
C ASN A 972 33.00 3.81 -16.08
N ARG A 973 33.27 4.11 -14.81
CA ARG A 973 34.34 4.98 -14.37
C ARG A 973 35.71 4.34 -14.64
N GLN A 974 35.87 3.07 -14.24
CA GLN A 974 37.12 2.31 -14.46
C GLN A 974 37.41 2.06 -15.95
N ILE A 975 36.33 1.81 -16.75
CA ILE A 975 36.45 1.71 -18.21
C ILE A 975 36.91 3.07 -18.78
N GLY A 976 36.34 4.16 -18.28
CA GLY A 976 36.76 5.50 -18.67
C GLY A 976 38.22 5.78 -18.37
N GLU A 977 38.67 5.47 -17.18
CA GLU A 977 40.07 5.61 -16.77
C GLU A 977 41.01 4.74 -17.62
N ARG A 978 40.63 3.50 -17.93
CA ARG A 978 41.45 2.56 -18.71
C ARG A 978 41.53 2.91 -20.19
N LEU A 979 40.49 3.50 -20.75
CA LEU A 979 40.41 3.86 -22.16
C LEU A 979 40.62 5.35 -22.42
N PHE A 980 41.02 6.14 -21.41
CA PHE A 980 41.22 7.58 -21.47
C PHE A 980 40.02 8.37 -22.03
N ILE A 981 38.81 8.01 -21.59
CA ILE A 981 37.53 8.68 -21.91
C ILE A 981 36.77 9.03 -20.63
N SER A 982 35.81 9.94 -20.73
CA SER A 982 34.96 10.24 -19.57
C SER A 982 34.05 9.04 -19.21
N GLY A 983 33.71 8.87 -17.93
CA GLY A 983 32.76 7.86 -17.49
C GLY A 983 31.38 7.99 -18.17
N LYS A 984 31.00 9.21 -18.55
CA LYS A 984 29.79 9.50 -19.33
C LYS A 984 29.89 8.97 -20.77
N THR A 985 31.05 9.12 -21.39
CA THR A 985 31.36 8.57 -22.72
C THR A 985 31.36 7.04 -22.69
N ALA A 986 31.93 6.42 -21.63
CA ALA A 986 31.87 4.98 -21.41
C ALA A 986 30.42 4.49 -21.29
N SER A 987 29.56 5.21 -20.57
CA SER A 987 28.13 4.89 -20.45
C SER A 987 27.39 4.91 -21.80
N VAL A 988 27.71 5.84 -22.69
CA VAL A 988 27.14 5.90 -24.05
C VAL A 988 27.55 4.66 -24.87
N HIS A 989 28.83 4.26 -24.79
CA HIS A 989 29.29 3.03 -25.45
C HIS A 989 28.62 1.79 -24.88
N VAL A 990 28.47 1.68 -23.55
CA VAL A 990 27.76 0.57 -22.92
C VAL A 990 26.31 0.49 -23.41
N SER A 991 25.58 1.59 -23.47
CA SER A 991 24.20 1.62 -23.98
C SER A 991 24.12 1.24 -25.47
N ALA A 992 25.07 1.65 -26.26
CA ALA A 992 25.15 1.28 -27.68
C ALA A 992 25.44 -0.24 -27.87
N ILE A 993 26.32 -0.80 -27.02
CA ILE A 993 26.64 -2.23 -27.00
C ILE A 993 25.43 -3.06 -26.61
N LEU A 994 24.72 -2.70 -25.54
CA LEU A 994 23.52 -3.39 -25.09
C LEU A 994 22.47 -3.46 -26.20
N ARG A 995 22.23 -2.34 -26.88
CA ARG A 995 21.28 -2.28 -27.99
C ARG A 995 21.70 -3.15 -29.19
N LYS A 996 22.98 -3.14 -29.55
CA LYS A 996 23.51 -3.90 -30.72
C LYS A 996 23.55 -5.40 -30.46
N LEU A 997 23.83 -5.79 -29.22
CA LEU A 997 23.81 -7.20 -28.81
C LEU A 997 22.41 -7.68 -28.42
N GLY A 998 21.38 -6.83 -28.41
CA GLY A 998 20.05 -7.18 -27.91
C GLY A 998 20.04 -7.59 -26.44
N ALA A 999 21.01 -7.13 -25.65
CA ALA A 999 21.16 -7.49 -24.24
C ALA A 999 20.39 -6.49 -23.36
N ALA A 1000 19.55 -7.00 -22.47
CA ALA A 1000 18.78 -6.16 -21.55
C ALA A 1000 19.65 -5.62 -20.39
N THR A 1001 20.70 -6.34 -20.01
CA THR A 1001 21.55 -5.98 -18.88
C THR A 1001 23.05 -6.05 -19.24
N ARG A 1002 23.86 -5.29 -18.46
CA ARG A 1002 25.31 -5.33 -18.55
C ARG A 1002 25.89 -6.72 -18.30
N THR A 1003 25.32 -7.49 -17.38
CA THR A 1003 25.73 -8.85 -17.05
C THR A 1003 25.46 -9.81 -18.21
N GLU A 1004 24.35 -9.61 -18.91
CA GLU A 1004 24.01 -10.37 -20.11
C GLU A 1004 25.00 -10.07 -21.26
N ALA A 1005 25.38 -8.81 -21.45
CA ALA A 1005 26.40 -8.45 -22.42
C ALA A 1005 27.79 -9.05 -22.09
N ALA A 1006 28.14 -9.10 -20.79
CA ALA A 1006 29.36 -9.77 -20.32
C ALA A 1006 29.34 -11.28 -20.58
N TYR A 1007 28.19 -11.94 -20.34
CA TYR A 1007 28.00 -13.37 -20.60
C TYR A 1007 28.15 -13.68 -22.09
N ARG A 1008 27.48 -12.92 -22.97
CA ARG A 1008 27.60 -13.09 -24.43
C ARG A 1008 29.02 -12.86 -24.93
N ALA A 1009 29.75 -11.91 -24.33
CA ALA A 1009 31.18 -11.71 -24.64
C ALA A 1009 32.08 -12.85 -24.14
N GLY A 1010 31.74 -13.53 -23.03
CA GLY A 1010 32.43 -14.68 -22.48
C GLY A 1010 32.21 -15.99 -23.25
N ALA A 1011 31.04 -16.18 -23.81
CA ALA A 1011 30.71 -17.33 -24.65
C ALA A 1011 31.44 -17.36 -26.01
N LEU A 1012 32.09 -16.27 -26.39
CA LEU A 1012 32.87 -16.08 -27.62
C LEU A 1012 34.40 -16.26 -27.41
N ARG A 1013 34.85 -16.53 -26.16
CA ARG A 1013 36.23 -16.97 -25.83
C ARG A 1013 36.28 -18.47 -25.60
#